data_4f9b57b6dbddf80f29a8ed1c0ab07da0
#
_entry.id   4f9b57b6dbddf80f29a8ed1c0ab07da0
#
_cell.length_a   1.000
_cell.length_b   1.000
_cell.length_c   1.000
_cell.angle_alpha   90.00
_cell.angle_beta   90.00
_cell.angle_gamma   90.00
#
_symmetry.space_group_name_H-M   'P 1'
#
loop_
_entity.id
_entity.type
_entity.pdbx_description
1 polymer ?
#
loop_
_entity_poly.entity_id
_entity_poly.type
_entity_poly.pdbx_seq_one_letter_code
_entity_poly.pdbx_strand_id
1 'polypeptide(L)'
;MKFILIYLTLPIIISLSNNLPHFIFDGIESFHDCSNNNEKISFAIYGSFTEKINSINFIIADYLIEDIGFFKCFFSLNENTNNMNRKYKIVCSIKGSFPRKGYILKEPNVYGFDFKREDGESSWPKSPEKRTFLIGKCGSKIELEDESVLLFSFWNSYSNPLDNIRKDIVDKALSNLPDRDSVDENDMCAAMVNEKQKYSLTQGESAYLVYKWLAENIDFDCYALNHGGIDHTELGTYNKGKGVCSGYSMLFETMCGSLGLEAEYVVGYSKGNDFIPGELPKMADHAWNSVKIDSSYYLVDSTWGAGGCDGDNFKKNNNDFYFCPDPEKFIRSHLPVEYKWQLVSNNITLEDYSNSLFLSSSFEKNGFKSILPDYSIIKSEGNTKIIINHDSLNKNYAILVDLYYINEKGNYIKQKNSYFYSKYEGKLEISIITNYKGEYILKLYGGVSTSNSYPFLAVYKIVCTKNSEFPIGFPTIYKLYATSDMELIEPLNTPLKKGNFVNFKVITKTFKNLYVSVSKKLYRKLDKEEDGTFTANSVYIFGNQVKLCTLSGSSYKGILEYTTINDPHMKEEPTFPESYFSPSNILYSPLTNMLTTGKKYYFKIECDSVDDMVVVDGYKYFHLAKEGNVFYGEYTIVGSSGDIKLSKYDITSKEMTIFYLYKVS
;
A
#
# COMPACT_ATOMS: atom_id res chain seq x y z
N MET A 1 21.96 25.33 16.02
CA MET A 1 21.64 25.14 14.61
C MET A 1 20.33 25.87 14.36
N LYS A 2 20.30 26.91 13.53
CA LYS A 2 19.03 27.61 13.23
C LYS A 2 18.41 26.94 12.04
N PHE A 3 17.25 26.33 12.21
CA PHE A 3 16.45 25.76 11.14
C PHE A 3 15.46 26.82 10.67
N ILE A 4 15.26 26.94 9.38
CA ILE A 4 14.34 27.90 8.77
C ILE A 4 13.19 27.11 8.14
N LEU A 5 11.99 27.19 8.71
CA LEU A 5 10.76 26.64 8.14
C LEU A 5 10.01 27.75 7.41
N ILE A 6 9.83 27.60 6.12
CA ILE A 6 9.01 28.54 5.34
C ILE A 6 7.58 28.04 5.33
N TYR A 7 6.69 28.73 6.01
CA TYR A 7 5.25 28.49 5.91
C TYR A 7 4.67 29.37 4.80
N LEU A 8 4.09 28.78 3.82
CA LEU A 8 3.20 29.46 2.89
C LEU A 8 1.77 29.07 3.29
N THR A 9 0.96 30.05 3.65
CA THR A 9 -0.45 29.82 3.90
C THR A 9 -1.20 29.99 2.60
N LEU A 10 -1.63 28.88 2.01
CA LEU A 10 -2.70 28.90 1.01
C LEU A 10 -4.03 28.79 1.75
N PRO A 11 -4.91 29.77 1.69
CA PRO A 11 -6.24 29.58 2.21
C PRO A 11 -6.98 28.58 1.33
N ILE A 12 -7.22 27.35 1.80
CA ILE A 12 -8.38 26.62 1.33
C ILE A 12 -9.56 27.34 1.93
N ILE A 13 -10.26 28.03 1.10
CA ILE A 13 -11.54 28.62 1.48
C ILE A 13 -12.55 27.48 1.51
N ILE A 14 -12.70 26.84 2.68
CA ILE A 14 -13.94 26.15 2.99
C ILE A 14 -14.94 27.25 3.30
N SER A 15 -15.84 27.48 2.38
CA SER A 15 -16.91 28.45 2.37
C SER A 15 -17.68 28.51 3.70
N LEU A 16 -17.64 29.67 4.34
CA LEU A 16 -18.69 30.16 5.25
C LEU A 16 -19.02 31.63 4.97
N SER A 17 -18.89 32.14 3.76
CA SER A 17 -19.54 33.36 3.31
C SER A 17 -19.59 33.45 1.79
N ASN A 18 -20.74 33.80 1.25
CA ASN A 18 -21.14 33.71 -0.14
C ASN A 18 -20.45 34.65 -1.14
N ASN A 19 -19.28 35.22 -0.90
CA ASN A 19 -18.69 36.25 -1.77
C ASN A 19 -17.16 36.30 -1.89
N LEU A 20 -16.45 35.19 -1.72
CA LEU A 20 -14.99 35.17 -1.96
C LEU A 20 -14.64 34.35 -3.20
N PRO A 21 -13.71 34.80 -4.06
CA PRO A 21 -13.26 34.01 -5.19
C PRO A 21 -12.58 32.72 -4.71
N HIS A 22 -13.01 31.61 -5.26
CA HIS A 22 -12.44 30.29 -4.95
C HIS A 22 -11.21 30.06 -5.79
N PHE A 23 -10.08 29.80 -5.14
CA PHE A 23 -8.87 29.30 -5.78
C PHE A 23 -8.93 27.77 -5.78
N ILE A 24 -8.90 27.18 -6.97
CA ILE A 24 -8.76 25.74 -7.15
C ILE A 24 -7.27 25.48 -7.38
N PHE A 25 -6.66 24.75 -6.47
CA PHE A 25 -5.24 24.41 -6.51
C PHE A 25 -5.02 23.23 -7.46
N ASP A 26 -4.16 23.40 -8.45
CA ASP A 26 -3.83 22.35 -9.42
C ASP A 26 -2.51 21.63 -9.07
N GLY A 27 -1.59 22.27 -8.35
CA GLY A 27 -0.31 21.71 -7.95
C GLY A 27 0.73 22.74 -7.54
N ILE A 28 1.85 22.25 -7.03
CA ILE A 28 3.04 23.07 -6.73
C ILE A 28 4.29 22.38 -7.25
N GLU A 29 5.21 23.17 -7.76
CA GLU A 29 6.52 22.72 -8.22
C GLU A 29 7.59 23.53 -7.50
N SER A 30 8.58 22.88 -6.92
CA SER A 30 9.72 23.59 -6.33
C SER A 30 11.04 23.14 -6.96
N PHE A 31 11.98 24.07 -7.05
CA PHE A 31 13.30 23.83 -7.60
C PHE A 31 14.34 24.56 -6.78
N HIS A 32 15.37 23.86 -6.35
CA HIS A 32 16.51 24.41 -5.63
C HIS A 32 17.75 24.34 -6.52
N ASP A 33 18.12 25.49 -7.09
CA ASP A 33 19.31 25.63 -7.93
C ASP A 33 20.49 26.08 -7.07
N CYS A 34 21.50 25.26 -6.99
CA CYS A 34 22.74 25.51 -6.26
C CYS A 34 23.94 25.70 -7.20
N SER A 35 23.70 25.92 -8.48
CA SER A 35 24.75 26.23 -9.44
C SER A 35 25.29 27.63 -9.21
N ASN A 36 26.57 27.74 -8.91
CA ASN A 36 27.29 29.00 -8.54
C ASN A 36 26.91 29.55 -7.16
N ASN A 37 27.83 30.17 -6.47
CA ASN A 37 27.73 30.74 -5.10
C ASN A 37 26.49 31.61 -4.78
N ASN A 38 25.46 31.59 -5.63
CA ASN A 38 24.14 32.20 -5.46
C ASN A 38 23.08 31.11 -5.52
N GLU A 39 22.82 30.45 -4.43
CA GLU A 39 21.74 29.51 -4.34
C GLU A 39 20.37 30.18 -4.59
N LYS A 40 19.55 29.60 -5.43
CA LYS A 40 18.23 30.11 -5.74
C LYS A 40 17.20 29.03 -5.49
N ILE A 41 16.27 29.33 -4.61
CA ILE A 41 15.09 28.51 -4.41
C ILE A 41 13.94 29.16 -5.17
N SER A 42 13.26 28.39 -6.00
CA SER A 42 12.05 28.84 -6.70
C SER A 42 10.95 27.78 -6.55
N PHE A 43 9.74 28.25 -6.42
CA PHE A 43 8.58 27.40 -6.45
C PHE A 43 7.49 28.05 -7.30
N ALA A 44 6.71 27.22 -7.97
CA ALA A 44 5.59 27.63 -8.76
C ALA A 44 4.33 26.97 -8.22
N ILE A 45 3.29 27.78 -7.99
CA ILE A 45 1.97 27.32 -7.59
C ILE A 45 1.09 27.43 -8.81
N TYR A 46 0.41 26.33 -9.14
CA TYR A 46 -0.54 26.25 -10.24
C TYR A 46 -1.94 26.17 -9.68
N GLY A 47 -2.88 26.89 -10.30
CA GLY A 47 -4.27 26.81 -9.89
C GLY A 47 -5.16 27.67 -10.77
N SER A 48 -6.45 27.62 -10.51
CA SER A 48 -7.46 28.43 -11.20
C SER A 48 -8.36 29.13 -10.21
N PHE A 49 -8.85 30.31 -10.57
CA PHE A 49 -9.88 31.02 -9.80
C PHE A 49 -11.21 30.90 -10.51
N THR A 50 -12.28 30.80 -9.75
CA THR A 50 -13.65 30.79 -10.27
C THR A 50 -14.09 32.15 -10.77
N GLU A 51 -13.37 33.23 -10.42
CA GLU A 51 -13.63 34.61 -10.82
C GLU A 51 -12.38 35.26 -11.42
N LYS A 52 -12.57 36.35 -12.18
CA LYS A 52 -11.46 37.11 -12.74
C LYS A 52 -10.76 37.93 -11.66
N ILE A 53 -9.46 37.74 -11.50
CA ILE A 53 -8.60 38.44 -10.52
C ILE A 53 -7.59 39.31 -11.25
N ASN A 54 -7.47 40.56 -10.87
CA ASN A 54 -6.59 41.52 -11.52
C ASN A 54 -5.16 41.50 -10.96
N SER A 55 -5.00 41.21 -9.69
CA SER A 55 -3.67 41.08 -9.08
C SER A 55 -3.69 40.21 -7.84
N ILE A 56 -2.55 39.57 -7.56
CA ILE A 56 -2.32 38.83 -6.32
C ILE A 56 -1.07 39.46 -5.68
N ASN A 57 -1.22 39.93 -4.43
CA ASN A 57 -0.10 40.37 -3.64
C ASN A 57 0.29 39.25 -2.66
N PHE A 58 1.53 38.82 -2.72
CA PHE A 58 2.10 37.96 -1.70
C PHE A 58 2.62 38.82 -0.57
N ILE A 59 2.05 38.68 0.63
CA ILE A 59 2.66 39.18 1.84
C ILE A 59 3.32 37.98 2.52
N ILE A 60 4.60 37.84 2.32
CA ILE A 60 5.43 37.00 3.15
C ILE A 60 5.95 37.92 4.26
N ALA A 61 5.68 37.51 5.49
CA ALA A 61 5.94 38.29 6.69
C ALA A 61 7.33 38.93 6.70
N ASP A 62 7.39 40.08 7.36
CA ASP A 62 8.56 40.86 7.74
C ASP A 62 9.57 40.07 8.61
N TYR A 63 10.14 39.00 8.10
CA TYR A 63 11.28 38.37 8.71
C TYR A 63 12.51 38.64 7.84
N LEU A 64 13.30 39.60 8.28
CA LEU A 64 14.71 39.66 7.97
C LEU A 64 15.33 38.35 8.48
N ILE A 65 15.55 37.43 7.60
CA ILE A 65 16.48 36.34 7.87
C ILE A 65 17.83 37.02 7.68
N GLU A 66 18.53 37.29 8.74
CA GLU A 66 19.77 38.09 8.78
C GLU A 66 20.85 37.59 7.79
N ASP A 67 20.69 36.62 6.98
CA ASP A 67 21.66 36.13 6.01
C ASP A 67 21.03 35.60 4.69
N ILE A 68 19.71 35.75 4.48
CA ILE A 68 19.04 35.10 3.34
C ILE A 68 18.27 36.11 2.50
N GLY A 69 18.62 37.03 1.90
CA GLY A 69 18.02 37.91 0.91
C GLY A 69 16.48 37.95 0.80
N PHE A 70 15.96 38.95 0.10
CA PHE A 70 14.51 39.19 -0.05
C PHE A 70 13.82 38.17 -0.99
N PHE A 71 12.60 37.74 -0.61
CA PHE A 71 11.67 37.05 -1.50
C PHE A 71 11.21 37.98 -2.63
N LYS A 72 11.26 37.48 -3.87
CA LYS A 72 10.58 38.10 -5.01
C LYS A 72 9.61 37.09 -5.62
N CYS A 73 8.32 37.44 -5.59
CA CYS A 73 7.29 36.64 -6.23
C CYS A 73 6.81 37.36 -7.51
N PHE A 74 6.65 36.60 -8.58
CA PHE A 74 6.13 37.08 -9.85
C PHE A 74 4.87 36.29 -10.15
N PHE A 75 3.84 37.04 -10.49
CA PHE A 75 2.58 36.50 -10.97
C PHE A 75 2.58 36.50 -12.50
N SER A 76 2.22 35.38 -13.10
CA SER A 76 2.01 35.29 -14.53
C SER A 76 0.70 34.61 -14.83
N LEU A 77 -0.13 35.23 -15.67
CA LEU A 77 -1.29 34.62 -16.28
C LEU A 77 -0.84 33.68 -17.42
N ASN A 78 -1.41 32.49 -17.45
CA ASN A 78 -1.25 31.63 -18.63
C ASN A 78 -2.30 32.07 -19.67
N GLU A 79 -1.91 32.87 -20.66
CA GLU A 79 -2.80 33.64 -21.57
C GLU A 79 -3.63 32.81 -22.55
N ASN A 80 -3.58 31.48 -22.51
CA ASN A 80 -4.12 30.64 -23.58
C ASN A 80 -5.50 30.00 -23.33
N THR A 81 -6.34 30.54 -22.46
CA THR A 81 -7.71 30.00 -22.30
C THR A 81 -8.78 31.08 -22.30
N ASN A 82 -9.63 31.06 -23.32
CA ASN A 82 -10.84 31.91 -23.48
C ASN A 82 -12.03 31.47 -22.61
N ASN A 83 -11.84 30.66 -21.56
CA ASN A 83 -12.90 30.14 -20.71
C ASN A 83 -12.76 30.59 -19.24
N MET A 84 -13.87 30.60 -18.53
CA MET A 84 -14.04 31.06 -17.13
C MET A 84 -13.08 30.42 -16.11
N ASN A 85 -12.38 29.34 -16.44
CA ASN A 85 -11.34 28.71 -15.60
C ASN A 85 -9.96 29.12 -16.09
N ARG A 86 -9.50 30.29 -15.69
CA ARG A 86 -8.14 30.77 -16.02
C ARG A 86 -7.12 30.07 -15.11
N LYS A 87 -6.15 29.40 -15.72
CA LYS A 87 -5.03 28.81 -14.99
C LYS A 87 -3.97 29.86 -14.67
N TYR A 88 -3.57 29.91 -13.42
CA TYR A 88 -2.57 30.84 -12.91
C TYR A 88 -1.32 30.07 -12.51
N LYS A 89 -0.16 30.67 -12.79
CA LYS A 89 1.13 30.22 -12.30
C LYS A 89 1.74 31.32 -11.47
N ILE A 90 2.04 31.03 -10.21
CA ILE A 90 2.70 31.96 -9.30
C ILE A 90 4.11 31.45 -9.04
N VAL A 91 5.11 32.20 -9.44
CA VAL A 91 6.52 31.82 -9.26
C VAL A 91 7.15 32.70 -8.21
N CYS A 92 7.60 32.10 -7.11
CA CYS A 92 8.36 32.77 -6.08
C CYS A 92 9.81 32.32 -6.10
N SER A 93 10.75 33.23 -5.89
CA SER A 93 12.16 32.92 -5.82
C SER A 93 12.86 33.65 -4.70
N ILE A 94 13.75 32.95 -4.01
CA ILE A 94 14.65 33.48 -2.98
C ILE A 94 16.05 33.35 -3.54
N LYS A 95 16.82 34.42 -3.43
CA LYS A 95 18.25 34.42 -3.72
C LYS A 95 19.02 34.64 -2.42
N GLY A 96 19.98 33.79 -2.12
CA GLY A 96 20.81 33.94 -0.94
C GLY A 96 21.82 32.80 -0.85
N SER A 97 22.70 32.89 0.15
CA SER A 97 23.59 31.80 0.50
C SER A 97 22.89 30.92 1.53
N PHE A 98 22.51 29.72 1.14
CA PHE A 98 21.85 28.78 2.02
C PHE A 98 22.90 27.79 2.53
N PRO A 99 22.95 27.48 3.85
CA PRO A 99 23.74 26.35 4.30
C PRO A 99 23.24 25.07 3.60
N ARG A 100 24.12 24.21 3.18
CA ARG A 100 23.85 22.95 2.45
C ARG A 100 22.93 21.94 3.16
N LYS A 101 22.44 22.30 4.35
CA LYS A 101 21.49 21.53 5.19
C LYS A 101 20.22 22.33 5.28
N GLY A 102 19.09 21.78 4.96
CA GLY A 102 17.77 22.43 4.89
C GLY A 102 17.46 23.41 6.06
N TYR A 103 16.48 24.28 5.87
CA TYR A 103 16.11 25.34 6.80
C TYR A 103 14.67 25.20 7.27
N ILE A 104 14.45 25.51 8.54
CA ILE A 104 13.12 25.65 9.14
C ILE A 104 12.97 27.08 9.66
N LEU A 105 11.96 27.82 9.15
CA LEU A 105 11.52 29.09 9.74
C LEU A 105 10.61 28.79 10.93
N LYS A 106 11.04 29.07 12.16
CA LYS A 106 10.19 29.04 13.34
C LYS A 106 9.40 30.33 13.45
N GLU A 107 8.10 30.20 13.61
CA GLU A 107 7.13 31.26 13.87
C GLU A 107 7.07 32.35 12.79
N PRO A 108 6.49 32.06 11.64
CA PRO A 108 6.13 33.13 10.73
C PRO A 108 4.78 33.73 11.15
N ASN A 109 4.71 35.00 11.28
CA ASN A 109 3.51 35.75 11.06
C ASN A 109 3.21 35.76 9.56
N VAL A 110 2.86 34.62 8.98
CA VAL A 110 2.50 34.59 7.56
C VAL A 110 1.04 34.84 7.41
N TYR A 111 0.74 35.84 6.70
CA TYR A 111 -0.58 36.37 6.49
C TYR A 111 -0.93 36.17 5.02
N GLY A 112 -1.70 35.24 4.69
CA GLY A 112 -2.42 34.97 3.47
C GLY A 112 -2.09 35.73 2.19
N PHE A 113 -2.88 35.46 1.14
CA PHE A 113 -2.84 36.24 -0.11
C PHE A 113 -3.83 37.37 -0.03
N ASP A 114 -3.40 38.59 -0.47
CA ASP A 114 -4.31 39.70 -0.70
C ASP A 114 -4.74 39.67 -2.18
N PHE A 115 -6.04 39.53 -2.41
CA PHE A 115 -6.62 39.49 -3.76
C PHE A 115 -7.29 40.83 -4.06
N LYS A 116 -6.91 41.45 -5.18
CA LYS A 116 -7.63 42.59 -5.73
C LYS A 116 -8.61 42.16 -6.81
N ARG A 117 -9.88 42.39 -6.56
CA ARG A 117 -10.96 42.23 -7.54
C ARG A 117 -10.97 43.37 -8.58
N GLU A 118 -11.72 43.16 -9.67
CA GLU A 118 -11.95 44.23 -10.68
C GLU A 118 -12.65 45.49 -10.10
N ASP A 119 -13.42 45.33 -9.02
CA ASP A 119 -14.10 46.42 -8.28
C ASP A 119 -13.19 47.19 -7.32
N GLY A 120 -11.97 46.74 -7.13
CA GLY A 120 -10.97 47.39 -6.26
C GLY A 120 -11.03 47.00 -4.78
N GLU A 121 -11.98 46.16 -4.38
CA GLU A 121 -12.03 45.66 -3.00
C GLU A 121 -11.00 44.58 -2.73
N SER A 122 -10.36 44.68 -1.55
CA SER A 122 -9.47 43.63 -1.02
C SER A 122 -10.11 42.86 0.10
N SER A 123 -10.03 41.53 0.08
CA SER A 123 -10.59 40.68 1.12
C SER A 123 -9.53 39.78 1.74
N TRP A 124 -9.46 39.76 3.07
CA TRP A 124 -8.61 38.87 3.84
C TRP A 124 -9.42 37.72 4.43
N PRO A 125 -8.96 36.47 4.34
CA PRO A 125 -9.55 35.40 5.13
C PRO A 125 -9.21 35.62 6.61
N LYS A 126 -10.23 35.56 7.47
CA LYS A 126 -10.10 35.83 8.91
C LYS A 126 -9.33 34.78 9.71
N SER A 127 -8.95 33.68 9.09
CA SER A 127 -8.19 32.61 9.74
C SER A 127 -7.45 31.78 8.69
N PRO A 128 -6.17 32.05 8.39
CA PRO A 128 -5.42 31.23 7.44
C PRO A 128 -5.09 29.89 8.07
N GLU A 129 -5.43 28.80 7.39
CA GLU A 129 -4.85 27.50 7.69
C GLU A 129 -3.36 27.51 7.35
N LYS A 130 -2.53 27.15 8.33
CA LYS A 130 -1.07 27.12 8.16
C LYS A 130 -0.70 25.90 7.32
N ARG A 131 0.00 26.11 6.23
CA ARG A 131 0.56 25.03 5.39
C ARG A 131 2.07 25.20 5.26
N THR A 132 2.76 24.10 5.37
CA THR A 132 4.22 24.04 5.36
C THR A 132 4.73 23.63 3.99
N PHE A 133 5.65 24.37 3.43
CA PHE A 133 6.38 24.01 2.21
C PHE A 133 7.73 23.46 2.52
N LEU A 134 8.17 22.60 1.67
CA LEU A 134 9.44 21.95 1.79
C LEU A 134 10.36 22.27 0.61
N ILE A 135 11.61 22.52 0.91
CA ILE A 135 12.65 22.80 -0.08
C ILE A 135 13.55 21.57 -0.16
N GLY A 136 13.57 20.90 -1.31
CA GLY A 136 14.38 19.72 -1.55
C GLY A 136 15.87 19.96 -1.57
N LYS A 137 16.67 18.92 -1.74
CA LYS A 137 18.13 19.02 -1.99
C LYS A 137 18.42 19.87 -3.22
N CYS A 138 19.64 20.44 -3.26
CA CYS A 138 20.18 21.07 -4.47
C CYS A 138 19.96 20.21 -5.70
N GLY A 139 19.36 20.81 -6.73
CA GLY A 139 19.06 20.14 -8.00
C GLY A 139 17.83 19.22 -7.99
N SER A 140 17.06 19.16 -6.92
CA SER A 140 15.82 18.40 -6.88
C SER A 140 14.61 19.19 -7.38
N LYS A 141 13.74 18.51 -8.12
CA LYS A 141 12.42 18.99 -8.53
C LYS A 141 11.37 18.18 -7.78
N ILE A 142 10.41 18.88 -7.17
CA ILE A 142 9.30 18.25 -6.47
C ILE A 142 8.02 18.71 -7.14
N GLU A 143 7.26 17.75 -7.68
CA GLU A 143 5.96 17.97 -8.29
C GLU A 143 4.89 17.36 -7.38
N LEU A 144 3.79 18.07 -7.21
CA LEU A 144 2.64 17.64 -6.42
C LEU A 144 1.38 17.79 -7.22
N GLU A 145 0.60 16.74 -7.23
CA GLU A 145 -0.65 16.67 -7.97
C GLU A 145 -1.92 16.75 -7.11
N ASP A 146 -1.83 16.74 -5.76
CA ASP A 146 -3.02 16.61 -4.89
C ASP A 146 -2.97 17.52 -3.64
N GLU A 147 -4.11 18.13 -3.31
CA GLU A 147 -4.30 19.01 -2.14
C GLU A 147 -4.07 18.34 -0.78
N SER A 148 -4.26 17.03 -0.70
CA SER A 148 -4.23 16.29 0.56
C SER A 148 -2.81 15.96 1.04
N VAL A 149 -1.78 16.18 0.22
CA VAL A 149 -0.42 15.71 0.47
C VAL A 149 0.59 16.84 0.44
N LEU A 150 0.43 17.80 1.33
CA LEU A 150 1.46 18.79 1.63
C LEU A 150 2.32 18.37 2.83
N LEU A 151 2.49 17.08 3.04
CA LEU A 151 3.50 16.53 3.94
C LEU A 151 4.78 16.27 3.16
N PHE A 152 5.59 17.26 3.14
CA PHE A 152 6.90 17.16 2.57
C PHE A 152 7.89 16.64 3.57
N SER A 153 8.57 15.58 3.20
CA SER A 153 9.82 15.26 3.87
C SER A 153 10.93 16.18 3.40
N PHE A 154 11.26 17.16 4.17
CA PHE A 154 12.53 17.87 4.08
C PHE A 154 13.62 16.98 4.56
N TRP A 155 14.04 16.09 3.74
CA TRP A 155 15.02 15.20 4.24
C TRP A 155 16.24 15.25 3.37
N ASN A 156 17.11 16.07 3.83
CA ASN A 156 18.47 15.75 3.72
C ASN A 156 19.40 16.56 4.58
N SER A 157 19.29 16.27 5.85
CA SER A 157 20.45 16.47 6.69
C SER A 157 20.46 15.54 7.90
N TYR A 158 19.53 14.59 7.97
CA TYR A 158 19.75 13.50 8.89
C TYR A 158 20.82 12.60 8.26
N SER A 159 22.08 12.82 8.66
CA SER A 159 23.14 11.88 8.34
C SER A 159 23.03 10.76 9.35
N ASN A 160 22.58 9.60 8.91
CA ASN A 160 22.61 8.42 9.75
C ASN A 160 24.06 8.06 10.02
N PRO A 161 24.51 8.03 11.30
CA PRO A 161 25.88 7.60 11.63
C PRO A 161 26.22 6.24 11.03
N LEU A 162 25.22 5.38 10.82
CA LEU A 162 25.39 4.07 10.21
C LEU A 162 26.03 4.11 8.81
N ASP A 163 25.81 5.21 8.06
CA ASP A 163 26.37 5.37 6.71
C ASP A 163 27.91 5.52 6.72
N ASN A 164 28.48 5.92 7.87
CA ASN A 164 29.92 6.14 8.04
C ASN A 164 30.60 5.05 8.91
N ILE A 165 29.89 4.03 9.34
CA ILE A 165 30.41 2.94 10.16
C ILE A 165 31.16 1.95 9.29
N ARG A 166 32.40 1.62 9.70
CA ARG A 166 33.17 0.51 9.16
C ARG A 166 32.65 -0.82 9.72
N LYS A 167 31.55 -1.32 9.13
CA LYS A 167 30.86 -2.51 9.64
C LYS A 167 31.76 -3.72 9.77
N ASP A 168 32.66 -3.93 8.83
CA ASP A 168 33.65 -5.03 8.85
C ASP A 168 34.62 -4.95 10.02
N ILE A 169 34.96 -3.73 10.47
CA ILE A 169 35.80 -3.51 11.65
C ILE A 169 35.01 -3.77 12.93
N VAL A 170 33.75 -3.28 13.00
CA VAL A 170 32.89 -3.56 14.15
C VAL A 170 32.60 -5.05 14.26
N ASP A 171 32.34 -5.75 13.17
CA ASP A 171 32.13 -7.21 13.16
C ASP A 171 33.36 -7.97 13.64
N LYS A 172 34.58 -7.51 13.30
CA LYS A 172 35.82 -8.06 13.85
C LYS A 172 35.96 -7.80 15.34
N ALA A 173 35.68 -6.58 15.80
CA ALA A 173 35.68 -6.26 17.22
C ALA A 173 34.68 -7.13 17.99
N LEU A 174 33.45 -7.26 17.45
CA LEU A 174 32.41 -8.10 18.04
C LEU A 174 32.85 -9.57 18.15
N SER A 175 33.47 -10.13 17.11
CA SER A 175 33.93 -11.53 17.10
C SER A 175 35.09 -11.82 18.06
N ASN A 176 35.78 -10.79 18.56
CA ASN A 176 36.86 -10.94 19.55
C ASN A 176 36.36 -10.84 20.99
N LEU A 177 35.13 -10.42 21.21
CA LEU A 177 34.56 -10.35 22.57
C LEU A 177 34.42 -11.76 23.15
N PRO A 178 34.57 -11.92 24.47
CA PRO A 178 34.36 -13.19 25.14
C PRO A 178 32.90 -13.63 25.01
N ASP A 179 32.65 -14.93 25.20
CA ASP A 179 31.29 -15.44 25.35
C ASP A 179 30.64 -14.81 26.57
N ARG A 180 29.40 -14.34 26.46
CA ARG A 180 28.65 -13.72 27.56
C ARG A 180 28.59 -14.61 28.80
N ASP A 181 28.39 -15.93 28.61
CA ASP A 181 28.27 -16.87 29.72
C ASP A 181 29.61 -17.17 30.43
N SER A 182 30.73 -16.69 29.88
CA SER A 182 32.08 -16.90 30.42
C SER A 182 32.61 -15.77 31.26
N VAL A 183 31.97 -14.58 31.20
CA VAL A 183 32.42 -13.36 31.90
C VAL A 183 31.23 -12.63 32.53
N ASP A 184 31.50 -11.82 33.55
CA ASP A 184 30.47 -10.91 34.05
C ASP A 184 30.34 -9.65 33.20
N GLU A 185 29.37 -8.81 33.50
CA GLU A 185 29.07 -7.60 32.77
C GLU A 185 30.23 -6.61 32.78
N ASN A 186 30.94 -6.45 33.89
CA ASN A 186 32.08 -5.53 33.98
C ASN A 186 33.26 -6.00 33.13
N ASP A 187 33.54 -7.30 33.12
CA ASP A 187 34.58 -7.90 32.25
C ASP A 187 34.21 -7.78 30.78
N MET A 188 32.92 -7.94 30.42
CA MET A 188 32.44 -7.68 29.06
C MET A 188 32.65 -6.22 28.65
N CYS A 189 32.29 -5.27 29.51
CA CYS A 189 32.54 -3.86 29.28
C CYS A 189 34.04 -3.55 29.10
N ALA A 190 34.88 -4.15 29.94
CA ALA A 190 36.34 -4.01 29.79
C ALA A 190 36.86 -4.59 28.47
N ALA A 191 36.33 -5.73 28.03
CA ALA A 191 36.64 -6.30 26.72
C ALA A 191 36.23 -5.38 25.58
N MET A 192 35.05 -4.78 25.63
CA MET A 192 34.59 -3.79 24.64
C MET A 192 35.51 -2.56 24.60
N VAL A 193 35.96 -2.07 25.74
CA VAL A 193 36.92 -0.94 25.83
C VAL A 193 38.24 -1.30 25.14
N ASN A 194 38.74 -2.52 25.37
CA ASN A 194 39.97 -2.99 24.73
C ASN A 194 39.81 -3.08 23.19
N GLU A 195 38.71 -3.62 22.69
CA GLU A 195 38.46 -3.67 21.24
C GLU A 195 38.25 -2.28 20.63
N LYS A 196 37.59 -1.35 21.36
CA LYS A 196 37.51 0.06 20.93
C LYS A 196 38.88 0.67 20.75
N GLN A 197 39.79 0.49 21.70
CA GLN A 197 41.16 1.00 21.62
C GLN A 197 41.96 0.36 20.49
N LYS A 198 41.92 -0.97 20.40
CA LYS A 198 42.63 -1.77 19.41
C LYS A 198 42.29 -1.38 17.97
N TYR A 199 41.01 -1.16 17.67
CA TYR A 199 40.54 -0.80 16.33
C TYR A 199 40.32 0.70 16.14
N SER A 200 40.60 1.52 17.17
CA SER A 200 40.32 2.95 17.16
C SER A 200 38.90 3.23 16.68
N LEU A 201 37.93 2.60 17.34
CA LEU A 201 36.50 2.77 16.97
C LEU A 201 36.05 4.21 17.28
N THR A 202 35.34 4.80 16.33
CA THR A 202 34.67 6.09 16.51
C THR A 202 33.54 6.00 17.55
N GLN A 203 32.95 7.11 17.96
CA GLN A 203 31.79 7.09 18.85
C GLN A 203 30.60 6.34 18.23
N GLY A 204 30.31 6.56 16.94
CA GLY A 204 29.26 5.84 16.22
C GLY A 204 29.53 4.33 16.12
N GLU A 205 30.77 3.94 15.82
CA GLU A 205 31.17 2.53 15.77
C GLU A 205 31.13 1.86 17.15
N SER A 206 31.46 2.59 18.21
CA SER A 206 31.38 2.10 19.59
C SER A 206 29.92 1.87 20.01
N ALA A 207 29.03 2.82 19.73
CA ALA A 207 27.58 2.65 19.97
C ALA A 207 26.99 1.50 19.15
N TYR A 208 27.42 1.35 17.89
CA TYR A 208 26.96 0.25 17.03
C TYR A 208 27.48 -1.11 17.48
N LEU A 209 28.69 -1.18 18.05
CA LEU A 209 29.22 -2.41 18.67
C LEU A 209 28.32 -2.88 19.81
N VAL A 210 27.92 -1.98 20.71
CA VAL A 210 26.99 -2.28 21.81
C VAL A 210 25.64 -2.73 21.28
N TYR A 211 25.07 -1.99 20.31
CA TYR A 211 23.79 -2.32 19.67
C TYR A 211 23.80 -3.74 19.08
N LYS A 212 24.86 -4.06 18.30
CA LYS A 212 25.03 -5.37 17.68
C LYS A 212 25.19 -6.46 18.71
N TRP A 213 26.01 -6.23 19.74
CA TRP A 213 26.23 -7.19 20.79
C TRP A 213 24.93 -7.54 21.53
N LEU A 214 24.11 -6.54 21.89
CA LEU A 214 22.81 -6.75 22.51
C LEU A 214 21.87 -7.55 21.60
N ALA A 215 21.78 -7.17 20.33
CA ALA A 215 20.92 -7.85 19.37
C ALA A 215 21.32 -9.33 19.14
N GLU A 216 22.60 -9.67 19.33
CA GLU A 216 23.09 -11.02 19.12
C GLU A 216 23.10 -11.87 20.39
N ASN A 217 23.29 -11.28 21.56
CA ASN A 217 23.53 -12.01 22.81
C ASN A 217 22.36 -11.99 23.81
N ILE A 218 21.40 -11.10 23.64
CA ILE A 218 20.22 -11.01 24.49
C ILE A 218 18.97 -11.38 23.68
N ASP A 219 18.16 -12.28 24.21
CA ASP A 219 16.86 -12.64 23.66
C ASP A 219 15.75 -11.84 24.34
N PHE A 220 14.69 -11.49 23.62
CA PHE A 220 13.54 -10.87 24.25
C PHE A 220 12.71 -11.92 25.00
N ASP A 221 12.36 -11.65 26.27
CA ASP A 221 11.60 -12.57 27.12
C ASP A 221 10.10 -12.52 26.81
N CYS A 222 9.70 -13.07 25.66
CA CYS A 222 8.30 -13.13 25.22
C CYS A 222 7.42 -13.87 26.21
N TYR A 223 7.94 -14.93 26.86
CA TYR A 223 7.20 -15.70 27.85
C TYR A 223 6.87 -14.85 29.07
N ALA A 224 7.86 -14.15 29.63
CA ALA A 224 7.64 -13.29 30.81
C ALA A 224 6.71 -12.11 30.47
N LEU A 225 6.78 -11.55 29.26
CA LEU A 225 5.86 -10.51 28.83
C LEU A 225 4.40 -10.99 28.84
N ASN A 226 4.14 -12.21 28.38
CA ASN A 226 2.78 -12.76 28.27
C ASN A 226 2.23 -13.33 29.58
N HIS A 227 3.10 -13.84 30.46
CA HIS A 227 2.70 -14.59 31.67
C HIS A 227 3.13 -13.93 32.99
N GLY A 228 3.89 -12.84 32.92
CA GLY A 228 4.45 -12.18 34.11
C GLY A 228 5.77 -12.79 34.57
N GLY A 229 6.35 -12.22 35.60
CA GLY A 229 7.67 -12.61 36.12
C GLY A 229 8.83 -11.92 35.42
N ILE A 230 8.57 -10.77 34.82
CA ILE A 230 9.57 -9.94 34.13
C ILE A 230 10.65 -9.51 35.13
N ASP A 231 11.90 -9.73 34.74
CA ASP A 231 13.05 -9.13 35.40
C ASP A 231 13.40 -7.84 34.63
N HIS A 232 13.16 -6.73 35.29
CA HIS A 232 13.43 -5.41 34.71
C HIS A 232 14.86 -4.92 34.98
N THR A 233 15.68 -5.71 35.65
CA THR A 233 17.03 -5.29 36.06
C THR A 233 18.03 -5.55 34.94
N GLU A 234 19.03 -4.71 34.85
CA GLU A 234 20.16 -4.83 33.96
C GLU A 234 20.92 -6.15 34.21
N LEU A 235 21.35 -6.37 35.44
CA LEU A 235 22.12 -7.56 35.84
C LEU A 235 21.34 -8.86 35.59
N GLY A 236 20.02 -8.84 35.86
CA GLY A 236 19.17 -10.00 35.59
C GLY A 236 19.07 -10.30 34.08
N THR A 237 19.00 -9.27 33.26
CA THR A 237 18.98 -9.38 31.78
C THR A 237 20.31 -9.93 31.27
N TYR A 238 21.44 -9.39 31.75
CA TYR A 238 22.77 -9.87 31.39
C TYR A 238 22.95 -11.35 31.72
N ASN A 239 22.74 -11.70 33.01
CA ASN A 239 22.98 -13.06 33.53
C ASN A 239 22.09 -14.11 32.88
N LYS A 240 20.84 -13.77 32.56
CA LYS A 240 19.90 -14.71 31.91
C LYS A 240 20.08 -14.79 30.39
N GLY A 241 20.78 -13.82 29.78
CA GLY A 241 20.83 -13.66 28.31
C GLY A 241 19.46 -13.36 27.71
N LYS A 242 18.52 -12.88 28.50
CA LYS A 242 17.20 -12.47 28.03
C LYS A 242 16.54 -11.47 28.97
N GLY A 243 15.77 -10.57 28.41
CA GLY A 243 15.07 -9.54 29.14
C GLY A 243 14.00 -8.85 28.30
N VAL A 244 13.37 -7.84 28.86
CA VAL A 244 12.44 -6.97 28.14
C VAL A 244 13.11 -5.65 27.81
N CYS A 245 12.37 -4.71 27.16
CA CYS A 245 12.90 -3.44 26.70
C CYS A 245 13.68 -2.63 27.76
N SER A 246 13.23 -2.65 29.04
CA SER A 246 13.94 -1.98 30.13
C SER A 246 15.35 -2.55 30.36
N GLY A 247 15.50 -3.87 30.34
CA GLY A 247 16.79 -4.51 30.53
C GLY A 247 17.75 -4.25 29.37
N TYR A 248 17.27 -4.31 28.12
CA TYR A 248 18.04 -3.92 26.95
C TYR A 248 18.53 -2.48 27.03
N SER A 249 17.63 -1.55 27.39
CA SER A 249 17.95 -0.13 27.45
C SER A 249 18.95 0.20 28.55
N MET A 250 18.85 -0.44 29.73
CA MET A 250 19.81 -0.26 30.82
C MET A 250 21.19 -0.81 30.43
N LEU A 251 21.26 -2.02 29.85
CA LEU A 251 22.52 -2.57 29.35
C LEU A 251 23.18 -1.69 28.28
N PHE A 252 22.37 -1.15 27.37
CA PHE A 252 22.90 -0.22 26.34
C PHE A 252 23.51 1.01 26.99
N GLU A 253 22.83 1.60 27.95
CA GLU A 253 23.31 2.80 28.69
C GLU A 253 24.62 2.52 29.42
N THR A 254 24.69 1.43 30.20
CA THR A 254 25.91 1.05 30.95
C THR A 254 27.07 0.72 30.05
N MET A 255 26.86 -0.10 29.01
CA MET A 255 27.94 -0.46 28.09
C MET A 255 28.44 0.74 27.29
N CYS A 256 27.54 1.62 26.84
CA CYS A 256 27.91 2.89 26.19
C CYS A 256 28.70 3.79 27.15
N GLY A 257 28.25 3.91 28.41
CA GLY A 257 28.95 4.66 29.46
C GLY A 257 30.39 4.17 29.69
N SER A 258 30.58 2.84 29.71
CA SER A 258 31.91 2.22 29.83
C SER A 258 32.83 2.55 28.63
N LEU A 259 32.24 2.73 27.46
CA LEU A 259 32.94 3.18 26.26
C LEU A 259 33.12 4.70 26.18
N GLY A 260 32.73 5.45 27.23
CA GLY A 260 32.83 6.89 27.29
C GLY A 260 31.84 7.64 26.39
N LEU A 261 30.69 7.01 26.12
CA LEU A 261 29.58 7.62 25.38
C LEU A 261 28.51 8.09 26.37
N GLU A 262 27.87 9.21 26.05
CA GLU A 262 26.71 9.71 26.79
C GLU A 262 25.45 9.05 26.18
N ALA A 263 24.82 8.16 26.92
CA ALA A 263 23.58 7.49 26.54
C ALA A 263 22.54 7.71 27.62
N GLU A 264 21.26 7.78 27.23
CA GLU A 264 20.14 8.05 28.14
C GLU A 264 19.04 7.01 27.93
N TYR A 265 18.45 6.58 29.02
CA TYR A 265 17.28 5.72 29.03
C TYR A 265 16.01 6.53 28.70
N VAL A 266 15.29 6.14 27.68
CA VAL A 266 14.09 6.84 27.18
C VAL A 266 12.87 5.95 27.36
N VAL A 267 11.83 6.48 28.02
CA VAL A 267 10.52 5.82 28.19
C VAL A 267 9.49 6.43 27.26
N GLY A 268 8.63 5.61 26.69
CA GLY A 268 7.61 6.12 25.79
C GLY A 268 6.54 5.09 25.43
N TYR A 269 5.77 5.48 24.43
CA TYR A 269 4.68 4.70 23.86
C TYR A 269 5.15 4.06 22.55
N SER A 270 4.75 2.80 22.33
CA SER A 270 5.08 2.10 21.09
C SER A 270 3.84 1.71 20.28
N LYS A 271 3.99 1.63 18.95
CA LYS A 271 3.00 1.06 18.05
C LYS A 271 3.53 -0.22 17.46
N GLY A 272 2.95 -1.33 17.90
CA GLY A 272 3.24 -2.67 17.39
C GLY A 272 2.11 -3.22 16.52
N ASN A 273 2.13 -4.54 16.30
CA ASN A 273 1.13 -5.24 15.50
C ASN A 273 -0.30 -5.16 16.05
N ASP A 274 -0.44 -4.88 17.36
CA ASP A 274 -1.73 -4.78 18.05
C ASP A 274 -2.24 -3.36 18.19
N PHE A 275 -1.51 -2.39 17.65
CA PHE A 275 -1.93 -1.00 17.64
C PHE A 275 -3.25 -0.81 16.89
N ILE A 276 -4.17 -0.09 17.54
CA ILE A 276 -5.47 0.28 16.98
C ILE A 276 -5.49 1.81 16.77
N PRO A 277 -5.61 2.30 15.53
CA PRO A 277 -5.62 3.72 15.26
C PRO A 277 -6.72 4.48 16.00
N GLY A 278 -6.35 5.60 16.62
CA GLY A 278 -7.25 6.46 17.41
C GLY A 278 -7.47 6.02 18.85
N GLU A 279 -6.90 4.89 19.29
CA GLU A 279 -6.91 4.51 20.69
C GLU A 279 -5.73 5.15 21.42
N LEU A 280 -6.02 5.88 22.50
CA LEU A 280 -4.99 6.48 23.33
C LEU A 280 -4.40 5.43 24.26
N PRO A 281 -3.07 5.22 24.25
CA PRO A 281 -2.42 4.35 25.20
C PRO A 281 -2.63 4.84 26.64
N LYS A 282 -2.88 3.93 27.56
CA LYS A 282 -3.13 4.26 28.97
C LYS A 282 -1.88 4.62 29.74
N MET A 283 -0.75 4.04 29.37
CA MET A 283 0.56 4.23 29.97
C MET A 283 1.65 4.00 28.95
N ALA A 284 2.83 4.52 29.22
CA ALA A 284 4.03 4.18 28.44
C ALA A 284 4.32 2.69 28.59
N ASP A 285 4.63 2.03 27.50
CA ASP A 285 4.73 0.58 27.38
C ASP A 285 6.07 0.09 26.84
N HIS A 286 6.98 1.02 26.51
CA HIS A 286 8.26 0.70 25.88
C HIS A 286 9.40 1.57 26.39
N ALA A 287 10.63 1.06 26.24
CA ALA A 287 11.85 1.78 26.57
C ALA A 287 12.90 1.54 25.48
N TRP A 288 13.66 2.60 25.19
CA TRP A 288 14.78 2.61 24.26
C TRP A 288 15.85 3.60 24.73
N ASN A 289 16.79 3.97 23.87
CA ASN A 289 17.85 4.88 24.26
C ASN A 289 17.96 6.07 23.32
N SER A 290 18.52 7.15 23.83
CA SER A 290 19.24 8.14 23.04
C SER A 290 20.73 8.01 23.30
N VAL A 291 21.56 8.23 22.30
CA VAL A 291 23.02 8.24 22.42
C VAL A 291 23.60 9.46 21.71
N LYS A 292 24.59 10.07 22.35
CA LYS A 292 25.30 11.21 21.79
C LYS A 292 26.48 10.73 20.99
N ILE A 293 26.47 11.03 19.70
CA ILE A 293 27.58 10.78 18.79
C ILE A 293 28.06 12.13 18.28
N ASP A 294 29.32 12.44 18.54
CA ASP A 294 29.92 13.77 18.32
C ASP A 294 29.12 14.86 19.07
N SER A 295 28.44 15.73 18.37
CA SER A 295 27.66 16.83 18.96
C SER A 295 26.15 16.64 18.94
N SER A 296 25.66 15.48 18.47
CA SER A 296 24.23 15.24 18.22
C SER A 296 23.72 14.00 18.93
N TYR A 297 22.47 14.05 19.40
CA TYR A 297 21.77 12.89 19.93
C TYR A 297 21.08 12.11 18.81
N TYR A 298 21.10 10.80 18.95
CA TYR A 298 20.47 9.82 18.06
C TYR A 298 19.65 8.82 18.88
N LEU A 299 18.57 8.29 18.31
CA LEU A 299 17.74 7.29 18.96
C LEU A 299 18.23 5.89 18.62
N VAL A 300 18.12 4.96 19.57
CA VAL A 300 18.52 3.56 19.40
C VAL A 300 17.54 2.66 20.13
N ASP A 301 16.94 1.71 19.42
CA ASP A 301 16.15 0.65 20.03
C ASP A 301 16.77 -0.72 19.78
N SER A 302 17.60 -1.16 20.68
CA SER A 302 18.26 -2.47 20.61
C SER A 302 17.29 -3.64 20.81
N THR A 303 16.13 -3.41 21.45
CA THR A 303 15.08 -4.43 21.63
C THR A 303 14.42 -4.81 20.31
N TRP A 304 13.85 -3.82 19.60
CA TRP A 304 13.26 -4.07 18.28
C TRP A 304 14.32 -4.34 17.22
N GLY A 305 15.54 -3.91 17.46
CA GLY A 305 16.71 -4.24 16.67
C GLY A 305 17.10 -5.72 16.73
N ALA A 306 16.84 -6.41 17.86
CA ALA A 306 17.17 -7.82 18.04
C ALA A 306 16.14 -8.76 17.39
N GLY A 307 14.85 -8.38 17.33
CA GLY A 307 13.81 -9.23 16.75
C GLY A 307 12.42 -8.98 17.31
N GLY A 308 11.59 -10.02 17.38
CA GLY A 308 10.20 -9.93 17.85
C GLY A 308 9.64 -11.26 18.35
N CYS A 309 8.46 -11.20 18.95
CA CYS A 309 7.78 -12.38 19.50
C CYS A 309 6.86 -13.05 18.45
N ASP A 310 6.81 -14.36 18.50
CA ASP A 310 5.81 -15.22 17.86
C ASP A 310 5.18 -16.07 18.97
N GLY A 311 4.11 -15.56 19.59
CA GLY A 311 3.60 -16.05 20.87
C GLY A 311 4.66 -15.92 21.96
N ASP A 312 4.96 -17.03 22.65
CA ASP A 312 5.96 -17.08 23.72
C ASP A 312 7.41 -17.24 23.22
N ASN A 313 7.60 -17.36 21.91
CA ASN A 313 8.91 -17.62 21.33
C ASN A 313 9.51 -16.36 20.72
N PHE A 314 10.75 -16.06 21.09
CA PHE A 314 11.52 -14.99 20.46
C PHE A 314 12.02 -15.44 19.08
N LYS A 315 11.83 -14.57 18.07
CA LYS A 315 12.37 -14.75 16.74
C LYS A 315 13.44 -13.68 16.50
N LYS A 316 14.69 -14.10 16.58
CA LYS A 316 15.83 -13.22 16.33
C LYS A 316 15.82 -12.75 14.87
N ASN A 317 15.90 -11.44 14.67
CA ASN A 317 15.90 -10.82 13.35
C ASN A 317 16.59 -9.46 13.43
N ASN A 318 17.92 -9.48 13.42
CA ASN A 318 18.74 -8.27 13.52
C ASN A 318 18.35 -7.24 12.46
N ASN A 319 18.05 -6.02 12.89
CA ASN A 319 17.47 -4.97 12.06
C ASN A 319 18.10 -3.61 12.34
N ASP A 320 19.07 -3.23 11.51
CA ASP A 320 19.81 -1.96 11.61
C ASP A 320 18.92 -0.71 11.50
N PHE A 321 17.65 -0.84 11.08
CA PHE A 321 16.72 0.29 11.06
C PHE A 321 16.60 0.98 12.44
N TYR A 322 16.73 0.23 13.51
CA TYR A 322 16.58 0.74 14.88
C TYR A 322 17.87 1.29 15.50
N PHE A 323 18.96 1.32 14.73
CA PHE A 323 20.17 2.03 15.10
C PHE A 323 20.23 3.40 14.42
N CYS A 324 20.13 4.45 15.22
CA CYS A 324 20.12 5.83 14.74
C CYS A 324 19.12 6.05 13.60
N PRO A 325 17.84 5.64 13.73
CA PRO A 325 16.84 5.90 12.70
C PRO A 325 16.59 7.40 12.55
N ASP A 326 16.11 7.79 11.38
CA ASP A 326 15.57 9.13 11.18
C ASP A 326 14.42 9.38 12.19
N PRO A 327 14.50 10.40 13.05
CA PRO A 327 13.52 10.68 14.09
C PRO A 327 12.08 10.82 13.57
N GLU A 328 11.88 11.40 12.39
CA GLU A 328 10.55 11.56 11.79
C GLU A 328 9.94 10.24 11.35
N LYS A 329 10.76 9.26 11.04
CA LYS A 329 10.32 7.89 10.76
C LYS A 329 10.11 7.11 12.05
N PHE A 330 11.01 7.28 13.00
CA PHE A 330 10.96 6.59 14.27
C PHE A 330 9.76 7.01 15.12
N ILE A 331 9.41 8.30 15.11
CA ILE A 331 8.25 8.85 15.84
C ILE A 331 6.92 8.21 15.40
N ARG A 332 6.84 7.62 14.21
CA ARG A 332 5.63 6.92 13.74
C ARG A 332 5.31 5.68 14.55
N SER A 333 6.30 5.12 15.23
CA SER A 333 6.16 3.92 16.06
C SER A 333 6.63 4.10 17.51
N HIS A 334 7.36 5.20 17.84
CA HIS A 334 7.97 5.44 19.14
C HIS A 334 7.75 6.89 19.58
N LEU A 335 6.83 7.13 20.50
CA LEU A 335 6.62 8.46 21.05
C LEU A 335 7.19 8.53 22.47
N PRO A 336 8.28 9.28 22.72
CA PRO A 336 8.83 9.44 24.06
C PRO A 336 7.91 10.30 24.94
N VAL A 337 7.87 9.97 26.23
CA VAL A 337 7.15 10.78 27.23
C VAL A 337 7.75 12.18 27.32
N GLU A 338 9.07 12.29 27.27
CA GLU A 338 9.76 13.56 27.29
C GLU A 338 9.95 14.12 25.88
N TYR A 339 9.38 15.29 25.60
CA TYR A 339 9.44 15.95 24.30
C TYR A 339 10.86 16.17 23.75
N LYS A 340 11.84 16.35 24.64
CA LYS A 340 13.26 16.55 24.23
C LYS A 340 13.80 15.37 23.40
N TRP A 341 13.25 14.15 23.62
CA TRP A 341 13.69 12.94 22.93
C TRP A 341 12.91 12.61 21.67
N GLN A 342 11.94 13.44 21.29
CA GLN A 342 11.30 13.26 19.98
C GLN A 342 12.28 13.51 18.84
N LEU A 343 13.21 14.44 19.02
CA LEU A 343 14.25 14.85 18.05
C LEU A 343 13.68 15.26 16.67
N VAL A 344 12.37 15.46 16.58
CA VAL A 344 11.68 15.92 15.38
C VAL A 344 11.61 17.43 15.32
N SER A 345 11.32 17.97 14.14
CA SER A 345 11.23 19.42 13.95
C SER A 345 10.06 20.05 14.71
N ASN A 346 8.93 19.34 14.80
CA ASN A 346 7.75 19.74 15.55
C ASN A 346 7.32 18.62 16.47
N ASN A 347 7.28 18.90 17.77
CA ASN A 347 6.82 17.93 18.73
C ASN A 347 5.34 17.59 18.47
N ILE A 348 5.01 16.31 18.55
CA ILE A 348 3.66 15.79 18.43
C ILE A 348 3.11 15.40 19.79
N THR A 349 1.81 15.53 19.94
CA THR A 349 1.10 15.09 21.15
C THR A 349 0.80 13.58 21.11
N LEU A 350 0.39 13.02 22.25
CA LEU A 350 -0.08 11.63 22.31
C LEU A 350 -1.31 11.40 21.41
N GLU A 351 -2.18 12.40 21.28
CA GLU A 351 -3.34 12.36 20.40
C GLU A 351 -2.93 12.34 18.92
N ASP A 352 -2.01 13.24 18.52
CA ASP A 352 -1.46 13.25 17.16
C ASP A 352 -0.78 11.90 16.84
N TYR A 353 0.01 11.39 17.79
CA TYR A 353 0.63 10.09 17.66
C TYR A 353 -0.41 8.98 17.44
N SER A 354 -1.46 8.91 18.28
CA SER A 354 -2.49 7.86 18.17
C SER A 354 -3.26 7.92 16.85
N ASN A 355 -3.40 9.11 16.26
CA ASN A 355 -4.07 9.32 14.97
C ASN A 355 -3.13 9.23 13.78
N SER A 356 -1.81 9.26 13.98
CA SER A 356 -0.84 9.15 12.90
C SER A 356 -0.72 7.72 12.37
N LEU A 357 -0.41 7.59 11.09
CA LEU A 357 -0.24 6.28 10.45
C LEU A 357 0.98 5.55 11.01
N PHE A 358 0.76 4.33 11.50
CA PHE A 358 1.85 3.42 11.83
C PHE A 358 2.40 2.77 10.55
N LEU A 359 3.71 2.88 10.36
CA LEU A 359 4.46 2.15 9.35
C LEU A 359 5.55 1.31 10.02
N SER A 360 5.58 0.03 9.74
CA SER A 360 6.63 -0.85 10.25
C SER A 360 7.96 -0.60 9.53
N SER A 361 9.08 -0.96 10.16
CA SER A 361 10.41 -0.92 9.53
C SER A 361 10.49 -1.77 8.24
N SER A 362 9.62 -2.76 8.11
CA SER A 362 9.50 -3.60 6.92
C SER A 362 9.01 -2.84 5.69
N PHE A 363 8.31 -1.72 5.86
CA PHE A 363 7.82 -0.92 4.75
C PHE A 363 8.98 -0.47 3.85
N GLU A 364 9.94 0.25 4.41
CA GLU A 364 11.10 0.73 3.65
C GLU A 364 12.07 -0.39 3.25
N LYS A 365 12.30 -1.37 4.14
CA LYS A 365 13.18 -2.52 3.88
C LYS A 365 12.73 -3.33 2.65
N ASN A 366 11.42 -3.37 2.37
CA ASN A 366 10.88 -4.02 1.18
C ASN A 366 10.86 -3.12 -0.06
N GLY A 367 11.34 -1.86 0.02
CA GLY A 367 11.45 -0.95 -1.11
C GLY A 367 10.20 -0.11 -1.36
N PHE A 368 9.28 -0.05 -0.40
CA PHE A 368 8.15 0.88 -0.44
C PHE A 368 8.62 2.28 -0.02
N LYS A 369 8.16 3.31 -0.70
CA LYS A 369 8.63 4.70 -0.53
C LYS A 369 7.64 5.58 0.20
N SER A 370 6.38 5.49 -0.19
CA SER A 370 5.29 6.26 0.42
C SER A 370 3.97 5.51 0.31
N ILE A 371 3.03 5.88 1.15
CA ILE A 371 1.68 5.32 1.19
C ILE A 371 0.67 6.46 1.37
N LEU A 372 -0.45 6.37 0.67
CA LEU A 372 -1.56 7.31 0.75
C LEU A 372 -2.87 6.57 0.99
N PRO A 373 -3.74 7.09 1.86
CA PRO A 373 -3.52 8.25 2.73
C PRO A 373 -2.44 7.97 3.79
N ASP A 374 -1.75 9.02 4.26
CA ASP A 374 -0.70 8.93 5.28
C ASP A 374 -1.20 9.18 6.71
N TYR A 375 -2.51 9.22 6.88
CA TYR A 375 -3.21 9.26 8.17
C TYR A 375 -3.94 7.92 8.41
N SER A 376 -4.11 7.57 9.68
CA SER A 376 -4.54 6.21 10.06
C SER A 376 -6.05 5.98 10.08
N ILE A 377 -6.89 7.05 10.14
CA ILE A 377 -8.35 6.94 10.26
C ILE A 377 -9.04 7.46 9.00
N ILE A 378 -9.62 6.56 8.21
CA ILE A 378 -10.24 6.87 6.92
C ILE A 378 -11.77 6.87 7.08
N LYS A 379 -12.44 7.95 6.68
CA LYS A 379 -13.90 7.97 6.53
C LYS A 379 -14.27 7.52 5.12
N SER A 380 -15.21 6.59 4.99
CA SER A 380 -15.61 5.98 3.72
C SER A 380 -17.12 5.85 3.60
N GLU A 381 -17.63 5.86 2.39
CA GLU A 381 -19.02 5.52 2.05
C GLU A 381 -19.17 4.11 1.47
N GLY A 382 -18.13 3.27 1.58
CA GLY A 382 -18.12 1.89 1.09
C GLY A 382 -16.89 1.52 0.28
N ASN A 383 -16.26 2.47 -0.43
CA ASN A 383 -15.07 2.26 -1.21
C ASN A 383 -13.90 3.09 -0.67
N THR A 384 -12.76 2.47 -0.53
CA THR A 384 -11.52 3.12 -0.08
C THR A 384 -10.37 2.71 -0.99
N LYS A 385 -9.49 3.67 -1.29
CA LYS A 385 -8.25 3.42 -2.03
C LYS A 385 -7.05 3.69 -1.17
N ILE A 386 -6.05 2.82 -1.26
CA ILE A 386 -4.72 3.02 -0.68
C ILE A 386 -3.71 2.89 -1.82
N ILE A 387 -2.78 3.82 -1.88
CA ILE A 387 -1.75 3.88 -2.91
C ILE A 387 -0.40 3.71 -2.23
N ILE A 388 0.40 2.76 -2.70
CA ILE A 388 1.77 2.55 -2.25
C ILE A 388 2.71 2.80 -3.42
N ASN A 389 3.62 3.75 -3.27
CA ASN A 389 4.71 3.95 -4.22
C ASN A 389 5.92 3.11 -3.83
N HIS A 390 6.62 2.57 -4.82
CA HIS A 390 7.77 1.69 -4.61
C HIS A 390 8.87 1.95 -5.66
N ASP A 391 10.05 1.40 -5.42
CA ASP A 391 11.10 1.42 -6.43
C ASP A 391 10.69 0.57 -7.64
N SER A 392 10.65 1.19 -8.82
CA SER A 392 10.07 0.62 -10.06
C SER A 392 10.89 -0.52 -10.69
N LEU A 393 12.11 -0.75 -10.25
CA LEU A 393 13.04 -1.61 -10.97
C LEU A 393 12.79 -3.10 -10.71
N ASN A 394 12.07 -3.76 -11.64
CA ASN A 394 12.03 -5.22 -11.84
C ASN A 394 11.56 -6.09 -10.66
N LYS A 395 10.86 -5.54 -9.67
CA LYS A 395 10.31 -6.33 -8.57
C LYS A 395 8.79 -6.39 -8.66
N ASN A 396 8.26 -7.60 -8.79
CA ASN A 396 6.83 -7.81 -8.57
C ASN A 396 6.55 -7.82 -7.07
N TYR A 397 5.63 -6.97 -6.65
CA TYR A 397 5.17 -6.88 -5.27
C TYR A 397 3.85 -7.62 -5.09
N ALA A 398 3.67 -8.21 -3.92
CA ALA A 398 2.42 -8.76 -3.47
C ALA A 398 1.93 -8.03 -2.23
N ILE A 399 0.63 -7.80 -2.18
CA ILE A 399 -0.06 -7.21 -1.04
C ILE A 399 -1.10 -8.19 -0.53
N LEU A 400 -1.13 -8.37 0.78
CA LEU A 400 -2.21 -9.05 1.49
C LEU A 400 -2.91 -8.04 2.40
N VAL A 401 -4.21 -8.15 2.46
CA VAL A 401 -5.05 -7.28 3.28
C VAL A 401 -5.89 -8.15 4.21
N ASP A 402 -5.81 -7.87 5.48
CA ASP A 402 -6.74 -8.36 6.47
C ASP A 402 -7.68 -7.21 6.87
N LEU A 403 -8.94 -7.33 6.50
CA LEU A 403 -9.98 -6.38 6.88
C LEU A 403 -10.93 -7.03 7.89
N TYR A 404 -11.09 -6.39 9.04
CA TYR A 404 -11.96 -6.85 10.12
C TYR A 404 -13.05 -5.81 10.39
N TYR A 405 -14.31 -6.23 10.32
CA TYR A 405 -15.45 -5.46 10.78
C TYR A 405 -15.60 -5.62 12.30
N ILE A 406 -15.78 -4.52 13.01
CA ILE A 406 -16.04 -4.52 14.46
C ILE A 406 -17.56 -4.49 14.66
N ASN A 407 -18.13 -5.60 15.14
CA ASN A 407 -19.56 -5.65 15.39
C ASN A 407 -19.95 -4.95 16.69
N GLU A 408 -21.26 -4.82 16.96
CA GLU A 408 -21.81 -4.17 18.15
C GLU A 408 -21.34 -4.79 19.49
N LYS A 409 -20.86 -6.02 19.47
CA LYS A 409 -20.28 -6.71 20.65
C LYS A 409 -18.77 -6.51 20.78
N GLY A 410 -18.15 -5.72 19.91
CA GLY A 410 -16.71 -5.52 19.87
C GLY A 410 -15.90 -6.66 19.24
N ASN A 411 -16.56 -7.65 18.62
CA ASN A 411 -15.85 -8.77 17.99
C ASN A 411 -15.34 -8.39 16.60
N TYR A 412 -14.13 -8.84 16.27
CA TYR A 412 -13.49 -8.66 14.98
C TYR A 412 -13.92 -9.77 14.00
N ILE A 413 -14.65 -9.41 12.96
CA ILE A 413 -15.15 -10.34 11.95
C ILE A 413 -14.39 -10.12 10.65
N LYS A 414 -13.54 -11.10 10.27
CA LYS A 414 -12.73 -11.03 9.05
C LYS A 414 -13.62 -10.99 7.81
N GLN A 415 -13.39 -9.99 6.96
CA GLN A 415 -14.11 -9.78 5.71
C GLN A 415 -13.39 -10.50 4.56
N LYS A 416 -14.14 -11.33 3.81
CA LYS A 416 -13.62 -12.03 2.62
C LYS A 416 -13.87 -11.18 1.38
N ASN A 417 -13.04 -11.35 0.36
CA ASN A 417 -13.21 -10.68 -0.94
C ASN A 417 -13.31 -9.14 -0.86
N SER A 418 -12.71 -8.55 0.18
CA SER A 418 -12.84 -7.13 0.51
C SER A 418 -11.80 -6.24 -0.14
N TYR A 419 -10.83 -6.81 -0.84
CA TYR A 419 -9.78 -6.02 -1.48
C TYR A 419 -9.35 -6.60 -2.82
N PHE A 420 -8.82 -5.70 -3.65
CA PHE A 420 -8.08 -6.00 -4.86
C PHE A 420 -6.94 -4.99 -5.00
N TYR A 421 -5.85 -5.36 -5.68
CA TYR A 421 -4.82 -4.40 -6.00
C TYR A 421 -4.38 -4.49 -7.45
N SER A 422 -4.22 -3.32 -8.06
CA SER A 422 -3.66 -3.15 -9.40
C SER A 422 -2.20 -2.73 -9.29
N LYS A 423 -1.41 -3.13 -10.27
CA LYS A 423 0.03 -2.87 -10.35
C LYS A 423 0.30 -1.94 -11.53
N TYR A 424 0.95 -0.85 -11.23
CA TYR A 424 1.45 0.11 -12.21
C TYR A 424 2.95 0.26 -12.02
N GLU A 425 3.62 0.91 -12.98
CA GLU A 425 5.03 1.19 -12.82
C GLU A 425 5.27 2.09 -11.59
N GLY A 426 6.05 1.58 -10.64
CA GLY A 426 6.37 2.28 -9.39
C GLY A 426 5.22 2.45 -8.40
N LYS A 427 4.02 1.86 -8.66
CA LYS A 427 2.82 2.11 -7.86
C LYS A 427 1.97 0.85 -7.69
N LEU A 428 1.45 0.65 -6.49
CA LEU A 428 0.38 -0.30 -6.19
C LEU A 428 -0.87 0.48 -5.77
N GLU A 429 -1.99 0.21 -6.40
CA GLU A 429 -3.29 0.77 -6.01
C GLU A 429 -4.16 -0.32 -5.40
N ILE A 430 -4.50 -0.18 -4.12
CA ILE A 430 -5.26 -1.14 -3.34
C ILE A 430 -6.67 -0.59 -3.17
N SER A 431 -7.65 -1.27 -3.76
CA SER A 431 -9.07 -0.97 -3.61
C SER A 431 -9.67 -1.83 -2.51
N ILE A 432 -10.44 -1.23 -1.61
CA ILE A 432 -11.06 -1.87 -0.45
C ILE A 432 -12.55 -1.58 -0.45
N ILE A 433 -13.36 -2.60 -0.18
CA ILE A 433 -14.81 -2.51 -0.05
C ILE A 433 -15.22 -2.78 1.38
N THR A 434 -16.01 -1.88 1.95
CA THR A 434 -16.69 -2.02 3.25
C THR A 434 -18.21 -2.03 3.03
N ASN A 435 -18.85 -3.18 3.26
CA ASN A 435 -20.27 -3.37 2.93
C ASN A 435 -21.24 -2.91 4.02
N TYR A 436 -20.78 -2.75 5.25
CA TYR A 436 -21.61 -2.42 6.41
C TYR A 436 -21.17 -1.11 7.02
N LYS A 437 -22.14 -0.29 7.45
CA LYS A 437 -21.86 0.88 8.26
C LYS A 437 -21.23 0.45 9.59
N GLY A 438 -20.15 1.13 9.99
CA GLY A 438 -19.43 0.82 11.22
C GLY A 438 -17.92 0.98 11.07
N GLU A 439 -17.21 0.43 12.04
CA GLU A 439 -15.74 0.52 12.10
C GLU A 439 -15.08 -0.74 11.60
N TYR A 440 -13.97 -0.55 10.92
CA TYR A 440 -13.12 -1.63 10.41
C TYR A 440 -11.68 -1.39 10.77
N ILE A 441 -10.95 -2.47 11.04
CA ILE A 441 -9.49 -2.46 11.14
C ILE A 441 -8.94 -3.14 9.89
N LEU A 442 -8.07 -2.43 9.19
CA LEU A 442 -7.40 -2.90 8.00
C LEU A 442 -5.92 -3.03 8.30
N LYS A 443 -5.39 -4.25 8.18
CA LYS A 443 -3.96 -4.53 8.29
C LYS A 443 -3.40 -4.85 6.92
N LEU A 444 -2.31 -4.17 6.56
CA LEU A 444 -1.60 -4.37 5.30
C LEU A 444 -0.33 -5.19 5.54
N TYR A 445 -0.13 -6.17 4.69
CA TYR A 445 1.10 -6.96 4.62
C TYR A 445 1.60 -6.94 3.18
N GLY A 446 2.90 -6.97 2.97
CA GLY A 446 3.41 -6.95 1.61
C GLY A 446 4.92 -7.06 1.52
N GLY A 447 5.37 -7.29 0.30
CA GLY A 447 6.79 -7.42 -0.03
C GLY A 447 6.98 -7.96 -1.43
N VAL A 448 8.21 -8.37 -1.74
CA VAL A 448 8.51 -8.97 -3.05
C VAL A 448 7.72 -10.27 -3.20
N SER A 449 7.01 -10.42 -4.32
CA SER A 449 6.04 -11.49 -4.57
C SER A 449 6.60 -12.92 -4.55
N THR A 450 7.93 -13.06 -4.68
CA THR A 450 8.62 -14.34 -4.58
C THR A 450 8.82 -14.82 -3.14
N SER A 451 8.56 -13.97 -2.15
CA SER A 451 8.65 -14.31 -0.73
C SER A 451 7.59 -15.34 -0.33
N ASN A 452 7.92 -16.18 0.67
CA ASN A 452 6.97 -17.15 1.23
C ASN A 452 6.08 -16.54 2.32
N SER A 453 6.47 -15.41 2.88
CA SER A 453 5.73 -14.65 3.88
C SER A 453 5.82 -13.16 3.57
N TYR A 454 4.79 -12.41 3.94
CA TYR A 454 4.75 -10.97 3.76
C TYR A 454 4.70 -10.30 5.14
N PRO A 455 5.70 -9.45 5.44
CA PRO A 455 5.72 -8.74 6.71
C PRO A 455 4.57 -7.74 6.82
N PHE A 456 4.22 -7.40 8.05
CA PHE A 456 3.30 -6.33 8.37
C PHE A 456 3.87 -4.98 7.90
N LEU A 457 3.02 -4.15 7.29
CA LEU A 457 3.42 -2.85 6.74
C LEU A 457 2.75 -1.68 7.45
N ALA A 458 1.42 -1.72 7.56
CA ALA A 458 0.63 -0.60 8.06
C ALA A 458 -0.72 -1.06 8.62
N VAL A 459 -1.32 -0.24 9.46
CA VAL A 459 -2.69 -0.43 9.95
C VAL A 459 -3.52 0.84 9.79
N TYR A 460 -4.77 0.65 9.37
CA TYR A 460 -5.77 1.71 9.25
C TYR A 460 -7.05 1.36 10.00
N LYS A 461 -7.74 2.36 10.48
CA LYS A 461 -9.14 2.30 10.91
C LYS A 461 -10.00 2.91 9.80
N ILE A 462 -10.98 2.18 9.31
CA ILE A 462 -11.94 2.70 8.32
C ILE A 462 -13.29 2.86 9.01
N VAL A 463 -13.84 4.07 8.96
CA VAL A 463 -15.18 4.37 9.47
C VAL A 463 -16.12 4.46 8.28
N CYS A 464 -16.86 3.39 8.03
CA CYS A 464 -17.84 3.33 6.96
C CYS A 464 -19.14 3.97 7.40
N THR A 465 -19.64 4.95 6.64
CA THR A 465 -20.83 5.75 6.99
C THR A 465 -22.13 5.21 6.40
N LYS A 466 -22.05 4.29 5.42
CA LYS A 466 -23.22 3.74 4.69
C LYS A 466 -23.20 2.21 4.66
N ASN A 467 -24.39 1.62 4.62
CA ASN A 467 -24.54 0.21 4.25
C ASN A 467 -24.60 0.07 2.73
N SER A 468 -24.01 -0.97 2.19
CA SER A 468 -24.22 -1.36 0.80
C SER A 468 -25.63 -1.97 0.65
N GLU A 469 -26.36 -1.59 -0.40
CA GLU A 469 -27.64 -2.21 -0.72
C GLU A 469 -27.47 -3.69 -1.10
N PHE A 470 -26.37 -3.99 -1.79
CA PHE A 470 -25.98 -5.36 -2.18
C PHE A 470 -24.51 -5.56 -1.81
N PRO A 471 -24.19 -6.52 -0.92
CA PRO A 471 -22.80 -6.84 -0.62
C PRO A 471 -22.04 -7.23 -1.88
N ILE A 472 -21.02 -6.45 -2.20
CA ILE A 472 -20.11 -6.71 -3.31
C ILE A 472 -18.70 -6.96 -2.77
N GLY A 473 -17.84 -7.50 -3.59
CA GLY A 473 -16.44 -7.73 -3.26
C GLY A 473 -15.59 -7.79 -4.50
N PHE A 474 -14.37 -8.22 -4.32
CA PHE A 474 -13.40 -8.46 -5.39
C PHE A 474 -13.12 -9.95 -5.55
N PRO A 475 -12.64 -10.41 -6.70
CA PRO A 475 -12.18 -11.79 -6.85
C PRO A 475 -11.05 -12.10 -5.87
N THR A 476 -11.02 -13.33 -5.36
CA THR A 476 -9.90 -13.83 -4.56
C THR A 476 -8.63 -13.90 -5.41
N ILE A 477 -7.54 -13.33 -4.89
CA ILE A 477 -6.24 -13.26 -5.55
C ILE A 477 -5.41 -14.48 -5.17
N TYR A 478 -4.86 -15.19 -6.17
CA TYR A 478 -3.91 -16.27 -5.96
C TYR A 478 -2.46 -15.84 -6.23
N LYS A 479 -1.49 -16.64 -5.78
CA LYS A 479 -0.06 -16.36 -5.92
C LYS A 479 0.36 -16.02 -7.37
N LEU A 480 -0.26 -16.65 -8.36
CA LEU A 480 0.05 -16.40 -9.78
C LEU A 480 -0.31 -14.97 -10.22
N TYR A 481 -1.35 -14.36 -9.67
CA TYR A 481 -1.62 -12.94 -9.90
C TYR A 481 -0.51 -12.07 -9.31
N ALA A 482 -0.13 -12.34 -8.06
CA ALA A 482 0.90 -11.58 -7.37
C ALA A 482 2.26 -11.60 -8.09
N THR A 483 2.61 -12.75 -8.71
CA THR A 483 3.89 -12.95 -9.41
C THR A 483 3.88 -12.57 -10.89
N SER A 484 2.74 -12.15 -11.44
CA SER A 484 2.58 -11.75 -12.85
C SER A 484 2.51 -10.24 -13.02
N ASP A 485 2.55 -9.79 -14.26
CA ASP A 485 2.27 -8.44 -14.71
C ASP A 485 0.78 -8.21 -15.04
N MET A 486 -0.11 -9.13 -14.61
CA MET A 486 -1.52 -9.10 -15.00
C MET A 486 -2.23 -7.86 -14.46
N GLU A 487 -2.95 -7.21 -15.35
CA GLU A 487 -3.96 -6.19 -15.07
C GLU A 487 -5.35 -6.76 -15.36
N LEU A 488 -6.25 -6.72 -14.38
CA LEU A 488 -7.64 -7.12 -14.53
C LEU A 488 -8.48 -5.92 -14.98
N ILE A 489 -9.10 -6.03 -16.14
CA ILE A 489 -9.99 -4.99 -16.68
C ILE A 489 -11.45 -5.30 -16.31
N GLU A 490 -11.92 -6.54 -16.58
CA GLU A 490 -13.26 -6.98 -16.23
C GLU A 490 -13.35 -8.51 -16.08
N PRO A 491 -14.27 -9.01 -15.23
CA PRO A 491 -15.08 -8.26 -14.27
C PRO A 491 -14.26 -7.93 -13.01
N LEU A 492 -14.42 -6.71 -12.49
CA LEU A 492 -13.70 -6.28 -11.27
C LEU A 492 -14.34 -6.80 -9.99
N ASN A 493 -15.64 -7.09 -10.01
CA ASN A 493 -16.41 -7.39 -8.81
C ASN A 493 -16.91 -8.84 -8.76
N THR A 494 -17.17 -9.29 -7.54
CA THR A 494 -17.85 -10.53 -7.19
C THR A 494 -18.97 -10.22 -6.18
N PRO A 495 -20.04 -11.01 -6.03
CA PRO A 495 -20.36 -12.24 -6.76
C PRO A 495 -20.85 -12.00 -8.21
N LEU A 496 -20.58 -12.96 -9.09
CA LEU A 496 -21.17 -13.00 -10.42
C LEU A 496 -22.57 -13.61 -10.33
N LYS A 497 -23.52 -13.04 -11.08
CA LYS A 497 -24.89 -13.57 -11.10
C LYS A 497 -24.97 -14.79 -12.00
N LYS A 498 -25.45 -15.90 -11.44
CA LYS A 498 -25.75 -17.12 -12.24
C LYS A 498 -26.88 -16.83 -13.24
N GLY A 499 -26.81 -17.46 -14.40
CA GLY A 499 -27.75 -17.25 -15.49
C GLY A 499 -27.40 -16.10 -16.42
N ASN A 500 -26.42 -15.29 -16.05
CA ASN A 500 -25.96 -14.17 -16.87
C ASN A 500 -24.74 -14.53 -17.71
N PHE A 501 -24.56 -13.80 -18.80
CA PHE A 501 -23.32 -13.77 -19.55
C PHE A 501 -22.41 -12.68 -19.02
N VAL A 502 -21.14 -12.99 -18.85
CA VAL A 502 -20.11 -12.08 -18.32
C VAL A 502 -18.91 -12.05 -19.26
N ASN A 503 -18.38 -10.88 -19.51
CA ASN A 503 -17.13 -10.72 -20.26
C ASN A 503 -15.95 -10.76 -19.32
N PHE A 504 -14.86 -11.37 -19.79
CA PHE A 504 -13.57 -11.37 -19.09
C PHE A 504 -12.53 -10.68 -19.98
N LYS A 505 -11.83 -9.72 -19.41
CA LYS A 505 -10.76 -9.00 -20.09
C LYS A 505 -9.60 -8.74 -19.13
N VAL A 506 -8.42 -9.15 -19.53
CA VAL A 506 -7.16 -8.92 -18.79
C VAL A 506 -6.04 -8.56 -19.74
N ILE A 507 -5.04 -7.86 -19.25
CA ILE A 507 -3.82 -7.55 -20.01
C ILE A 507 -2.64 -8.21 -19.28
N THR A 508 -1.82 -8.97 -19.99
CA THR A 508 -0.62 -9.61 -19.44
C THR A 508 0.33 -10.11 -20.52
N LYS A 509 1.63 -10.02 -20.26
CA LYS A 509 2.68 -10.65 -21.07
C LYS A 509 3.19 -11.96 -20.43
N THR A 510 2.87 -12.19 -19.15
CA THR A 510 3.37 -13.34 -18.38
C THR A 510 2.80 -14.66 -18.90
N PHE A 511 1.53 -14.69 -19.31
CA PHE A 511 0.85 -15.93 -19.66
C PHE A 511 0.71 -16.11 -21.18
N LYS A 512 0.89 -17.36 -21.64
CA LYS A 512 0.66 -17.72 -23.05
C LYS A 512 -0.81 -18.00 -23.35
N ASN A 513 -1.51 -18.65 -22.42
CA ASN A 513 -2.92 -19.02 -22.54
C ASN A 513 -3.62 -18.79 -21.20
N LEU A 514 -4.82 -18.25 -21.27
CA LEU A 514 -5.72 -18.05 -20.14
C LEU A 514 -7.06 -18.70 -20.40
N TYR A 515 -7.73 -19.12 -19.32
CA TYR A 515 -9.00 -19.83 -19.33
C TYR A 515 -9.90 -19.33 -18.21
N VAL A 516 -11.19 -19.23 -18.46
CA VAL A 516 -12.21 -19.09 -17.43
C VAL A 516 -12.83 -20.45 -17.17
N SER A 517 -12.70 -20.96 -15.95
CA SER A 517 -13.39 -22.17 -15.49
C SER A 517 -14.71 -21.76 -14.86
N VAL A 518 -15.83 -22.23 -15.39
CA VAL A 518 -17.18 -22.01 -14.84
C VAL A 518 -17.73 -23.24 -14.09
N SER A 519 -17.06 -24.38 -14.21
CA SER A 519 -17.29 -25.61 -13.43
C SER A 519 -16.00 -26.44 -13.42
N LYS A 520 -16.00 -27.56 -12.66
CA LYS A 520 -14.84 -28.47 -12.60
C LYS A 520 -14.39 -29.05 -13.95
N LYS A 521 -15.30 -29.08 -14.94
CA LYS A 521 -15.07 -29.70 -16.24
C LYS A 521 -15.18 -28.74 -17.43
N LEU A 522 -15.69 -27.53 -17.23
CA LEU A 522 -15.90 -26.56 -18.33
C LEU A 522 -14.95 -25.35 -18.21
N TYR A 523 -14.15 -25.19 -19.25
CA TYR A 523 -13.17 -24.11 -19.38
C TYR A 523 -13.41 -23.38 -20.69
N ARG A 524 -13.49 -22.05 -20.62
CA ARG A 524 -13.50 -21.16 -21.79
C ARG A 524 -12.12 -20.56 -21.96
N LYS A 525 -11.48 -20.79 -23.11
CA LYS A 525 -10.22 -20.15 -23.46
C LYS A 525 -10.45 -18.66 -23.75
N LEU A 526 -9.53 -17.81 -23.33
CA LEU A 526 -9.51 -16.40 -23.72
C LEU A 526 -8.75 -16.26 -25.03
N ASP A 527 -9.30 -15.42 -25.93
CA ASP A 527 -8.64 -15.02 -27.15
C ASP A 527 -7.56 -14.00 -26.84
N LYS A 528 -6.38 -14.17 -27.44
CA LYS A 528 -5.21 -13.35 -27.18
C LYS A 528 -4.94 -12.41 -28.34
N GLU A 529 -4.81 -11.12 -28.05
CA GLU A 529 -4.39 -10.07 -28.97
C GLU A 529 -2.87 -9.85 -28.91
N GLU A 530 -2.32 -9.17 -29.93
CA GLU A 530 -0.86 -8.91 -30.05
C GLU A 530 -0.31 -8.02 -28.92
N ASP A 531 -1.11 -7.11 -28.40
CA ASP A 531 -0.75 -6.19 -27.32
C ASP A 531 -0.68 -6.86 -25.93
N GLY A 532 -1.06 -8.15 -25.83
CA GLY A 532 -1.13 -8.89 -24.59
C GLY A 532 -2.50 -8.87 -23.92
N THR A 533 -3.51 -8.30 -24.56
CA THR A 533 -4.91 -8.36 -24.13
C THR A 533 -5.45 -9.77 -24.35
N PHE A 534 -6.17 -10.27 -23.34
CA PHE A 534 -6.92 -11.53 -23.42
C PHE A 534 -8.39 -11.26 -23.14
N THR A 535 -9.28 -11.77 -24.00
CA THR A 535 -10.72 -11.57 -23.90
C THR A 535 -11.48 -12.89 -23.98
N ALA A 536 -12.55 -13.00 -23.22
CA ALA A 536 -13.58 -14.03 -23.40
C ALA A 536 -14.95 -13.37 -23.24
N ASN A 537 -15.62 -13.14 -24.35
CA ASN A 537 -16.93 -12.53 -24.38
C ASN A 537 -18.01 -13.59 -24.11
N SER A 538 -19.09 -13.16 -23.46
CA SER A 538 -20.31 -13.98 -23.29
C SER A 538 -20.06 -15.31 -22.57
N VAL A 539 -19.33 -15.31 -21.46
CA VAL A 539 -19.14 -16.49 -20.61
C VAL A 539 -20.38 -16.68 -19.75
N TYR A 540 -21.10 -17.78 -19.96
CA TYR A 540 -22.29 -18.09 -19.19
C TYR A 540 -21.96 -18.59 -17.79
N ILE A 541 -22.53 -17.96 -16.77
CA ILE A 541 -22.24 -18.24 -15.36
C ILE A 541 -23.34 -19.16 -14.79
N PHE A 542 -22.99 -20.39 -14.42
CA PHE A 542 -23.92 -21.35 -13.81
C PHE A 542 -23.31 -22.13 -12.63
N GLY A 543 -21.98 -22.16 -12.52
CA GLY A 543 -21.28 -22.84 -11.43
C GLY A 543 -21.27 -22.05 -10.13
N ASN A 544 -20.91 -22.70 -9.02
CA ASN A 544 -20.79 -22.09 -7.72
C ASN A 544 -19.49 -21.30 -7.54
N GLN A 545 -18.53 -21.51 -8.41
CA GLN A 545 -17.23 -20.79 -8.45
C GLN A 545 -16.80 -20.61 -9.90
N VAL A 546 -16.28 -19.44 -10.19
CA VAL A 546 -15.67 -19.11 -11.48
C VAL A 546 -14.22 -18.75 -11.25
N LYS A 547 -13.31 -19.30 -12.04
CA LYS A 547 -11.87 -19.04 -11.90
C LYS A 547 -11.26 -18.58 -13.21
N LEU A 548 -10.48 -17.52 -13.14
CA LEU A 548 -9.49 -17.24 -14.17
C LEU A 548 -8.25 -18.08 -13.86
N CYS A 549 -7.77 -18.85 -14.84
CA CYS A 549 -6.67 -19.78 -14.66
C CYS A 549 -5.77 -19.88 -15.89
N THR A 550 -4.61 -20.45 -15.69
CA THR A 550 -3.66 -20.82 -16.76
C THR A 550 -3.40 -22.32 -16.72
N LEU A 551 -2.99 -22.88 -17.85
CA LEU A 551 -2.60 -24.28 -17.96
C LEU A 551 -1.11 -24.44 -17.60
N SER A 552 -0.81 -25.32 -16.67
CA SER A 552 0.56 -25.68 -16.27
C SER A 552 0.71 -27.20 -16.32
N GLY A 553 1.41 -27.71 -17.35
CA GLY A 553 1.39 -29.13 -17.68
C GLY A 553 -0.02 -29.57 -18.06
N SER A 554 -0.54 -30.58 -17.37
CA SER A 554 -1.88 -31.12 -17.55
C SER A 554 -2.93 -30.52 -16.58
N SER A 555 -2.55 -29.57 -15.72
CA SER A 555 -3.43 -29.03 -14.68
C SER A 555 -3.66 -27.53 -14.82
N TYR A 556 -4.89 -27.08 -14.51
CA TYR A 556 -5.23 -25.68 -14.45
C TYR A 556 -4.87 -25.09 -13.09
N LYS A 557 -4.15 -23.98 -13.11
CA LYS A 557 -3.74 -23.21 -11.91
C LYS A 557 -4.55 -21.92 -11.83
N GLY A 558 -5.21 -21.70 -10.69
CA GLY A 558 -6.00 -20.48 -10.45
C GLY A 558 -5.14 -19.23 -10.36
N ILE A 559 -5.64 -18.15 -10.92
CA ILE A 559 -5.06 -16.79 -10.86
C ILE A 559 -5.99 -15.90 -10.04
N LEU A 560 -7.30 -15.90 -10.39
CA LEU A 560 -8.37 -15.19 -9.68
C LEU A 560 -9.56 -16.13 -9.50
N GLU A 561 -10.32 -15.92 -8.41
CA GLU A 561 -11.54 -16.70 -8.15
C GLU A 561 -12.70 -15.79 -7.79
N TYR A 562 -13.81 -15.97 -8.48
CA TYR A 562 -15.07 -15.26 -8.28
C TYR A 562 -16.07 -16.15 -7.56
N THR A 563 -16.76 -15.60 -6.58
CA THR A 563 -17.97 -16.19 -6.01
C THR A 563 -19.14 -15.97 -6.97
N THR A 564 -20.20 -16.77 -6.82
CA THR A 564 -21.42 -16.59 -7.62
C THR A 564 -22.65 -16.54 -6.71
N ILE A 565 -23.70 -15.91 -7.20
CA ILE A 565 -24.99 -15.80 -6.51
C ILE A 565 -26.11 -16.09 -7.49
N ASN A 566 -27.20 -16.69 -7.01
CA ASN A 566 -28.41 -16.85 -7.81
C ASN A 566 -29.04 -15.47 -8.06
N ASP A 567 -29.49 -15.24 -9.28
CA ASP A 567 -30.28 -14.04 -9.57
C ASP A 567 -31.61 -14.14 -8.80
N PRO A 568 -31.99 -13.14 -7.98
CA PRO A 568 -33.26 -13.17 -7.22
C PRO A 568 -34.51 -13.33 -8.08
N HIS A 569 -34.43 -13.02 -9.37
CA HIS A 569 -35.54 -13.14 -10.33
C HIS A 569 -35.59 -14.50 -11.05
N MET A 570 -34.60 -15.37 -10.80
CA MET A 570 -34.59 -16.71 -11.37
C MET A 570 -35.52 -17.64 -10.59
N LYS A 571 -36.39 -18.31 -11.34
CA LYS A 571 -37.30 -19.32 -10.76
C LYS A 571 -36.62 -20.67 -10.47
N GLU A 572 -35.57 -20.99 -11.21
CA GLU A 572 -34.80 -22.21 -11.09
C GLU A 572 -33.31 -21.96 -11.20
N GLU A 573 -32.51 -22.80 -10.53
CA GLU A 573 -31.06 -22.72 -10.63
C GLU A 573 -30.57 -23.00 -12.06
N PRO A 574 -29.70 -22.18 -12.65
CA PRO A 574 -29.26 -22.40 -14.03
C PRO A 574 -28.50 -23.71 -14.13
N THR A 575 -28.86 -24.51 -15.15
CA THR A 575 -28.18 -25.74 -15.48
C THR A 575 -27.37 -25.55 -16.76
N PHE A 576 -26.54 -26.53 -17.10
CA PHE A 576 -25.74 -26.51 -18.32
C PHE A 576 -25.60 -27.96 -18.83
N PRO A 577 -25.65 -28.21 -20.14
CA PRO A 577 -25.46 -29.54 -20.68
C PRO A 577 -24.06 -30.08 -20.34
N GLU A 578 -23.92 -31.39 -20.25
CA GLU A 578 -22.64 -32.04 -20.02
C GLU A 578 -21.71 -31.78 -21.20
N SER A 579 -20.53 -31.22 -20.94
CA SER A 579 -19.56 -30.82 -21.96
C SER A 579 -18.44 -31.86 -22.06
N TYR A 580 -18.16 -32.31 -23.27
CA TYR A 580 -17.10 -33.28 -23.55
C TYR A 580 -15.92 -32.70 -24.32
N PHE A 581 -16.04 -31.46 -24.82
CA PHE A 581 -15.01 -30.95 -25.72
C PHE A 581 -14.57 -29.48 -25.48
N SER A 582 -13.44 -29.16 -26.05
CA SER A 582 -12.61 -27.97 -26.16
C SER A 582 -13.07 -26.66 -25.52
N PRO A 583 -12.19 -25.99 -24.79
CA PRO A 583 -12.44 -24.68 -24.15
C PRO A 583 -12.69 -23.52 -25.12
N SER A 584 -12.58 -23.72 -26.45
CA SER A 584 -12.79 -22.67 -27.47
C SER A 584 -14.23 -22.58 -28.00
N ASN A 585 -15.12 -23.56 -27.74
CA ASN A 585 -16.47 -23.53 -28.25
C ASN A 585 -17.41 -22.73 -27.34
N ILE A 586 -18.30 -21.91 -27.95
CA ILE A 586 -19.30 -21.14 -27.21
C ILE A 586 -20.69 -21.69 -27.52
N LEU A 587 -21.32 -22.33 -26.52
CA LEU A 587 -22.72 -22.67 -26.61
C LEU A 587 -23.56 -21.46 -26.20
N TYR A 588 -24.40 -20.97 -27.11
CA TYR A 588 -25.36 -19.90 -26.85
C TYR A 588 -26.73 -20.41 -26.45
N SER A 589 -27.18 -21.57 -27.04
CA SER A 589 -28.50 -22.15 -26.81
C SER A 589 -28.55 -23.61 -27.29
N PRO A 590 -29.33 -24.49 -26.64
CA PRO A 590 -29.95 -24.30 -25.30
C PRO A 590 -28.92 -24.44 -24.19
N LEU A 591 -29.09 -23.64 -23.13
CA LEU A 591 -28.17 -23.63 -21.98
C LEU A 591 -28.65 -24.54 -20.83
N THR A 592 -29.87 -25.11 -20.91
CA THR A 592 -30.39 -26.11 -19.96
C THR A 592 -29.78 -27.47 -20.22
N ASN A 593 -29.57 -28.25 -19.17
CA ASN A 593 -29.17 -29.67 -19.32
C ASN A 593 -30.33 -30.62 -19.60
N MET A 594 -31.59 -30.15 -19.46
CA MET A 594 -32.81 -30.93 -19.70
C MET A 594 -33.59 -30.35 -20.87
N LEU A 595 -33.91 -31.20 -21.84
CA LEU A 595 -34.80 -30.88 -22.97
C LEU A 595 -36.08 -31.68 -22.83
N THR A 596 -37.20 -31.10 -23.25
CA THR A 596 -38.52 -31.74 -23.14
C THR A 596 -38.96 -32.28 -24.49
N THR A 597 -39.45 -33.53 -24.51
CA THR A 597 -40.01 -34.17 -25.71
C THR A 597 -41.17 -33.33 -26.25
N GLY A 598 -41.23 -33.18 -27.57
CA GLY A 598 -42.25 -32.40 -28.28
C GLY A 598 -41.99 -30.89 -28.29
N LYS A 599 -41.04 -30.38 -27.53
CA LYS A 599 -40.73 -28.98 -27.50
C LYS A 599 -39.66 -28.63 -28.54
N LYS A 600 -39.82 -27.47 -29.16
CA LYS A 600 -38.86 -26.92 -30.12
C LYS A 600 -37.79 -26.11 -29.39
N TYR A 601 -36.53 -26.34 -29.72
CA TYR A 601 -35.36 -25.62 -29.18
C TYR A 601 -34.54 -25.01 -30.34
N TYR A 602 -34.04 -23.81 -30.11
CA TYR A 602 -33.07 -23.18 -31.00
C TYR A 602 -31.67 -23.54 -30.53
N PHE A 603 -30.93 -24.28 -31.35
CA PHE A 603 -29.53 -24.60 -31.13
C PHE A 603 -28.66 -23.54 -31.77
N LYS A 604 -27.72 -23.02 -31.03
CA LYS A 604 -26.70 -22.06 -31.50
C LYS A 604 -25.38 -22.29 -30.79
N ILE A 605 -24.35 -22.57 -31.57
CA ILE A 605 -22.98 -22.78 -31.09
C ILE A 605 -21.99 -22.11 -32.02
N GLU A 606 -20.97 -21.49 -31.45
CA GLU A 606 -19.79 -20.97 -32.15
C GLU A 606 -18.64 -21.94 -31.93
N CYS A 607 -17.98 -22.35 -33.00
CA CYS A 607 -16.93 -23.37 -32.95
C CYS A 607 -15.95 -23.20 -34.09
N ASP A 608 -14.65 -23.08 -33.75
CA ASP A 608 -13.59 -22.99 -34.74
C ASP A 608 -13.27 -24.38 -35.33
N SER A 609 -12.89 -24.42 -36.60
CA SER A 609 -12.37 -25.62 -37.26
C SER A 609 -13.35 -26.81 -37.32
N VAL A 610 -14.62 -26.51 -37.46
CA VAL A 610 -15.68 -27.51 -37.63
C VAL A 610 -16.41 -27.26 -38.97
N ASP A 611 -16.58 -28.30 -39.77
CA ASP A 611 -17.24 -28.16 -41.07
C ASP A 611 -18.73 -28.38 -40.95
N ASP A 612 -19.18 -29.29 -40.07
CA ASP A 612 -20.58 -29.62 -39.90
C ASP A 612 -20.90 -29.93 -38.42
N MET A 613 -22.05 -29.41 -37.96
CA MET A 613 -22.56 -29.59 -36.62
C MET A 613 -23.97 -30.18 -36.66
N VAL A 614 -24.18 -31.23 -35.90
CA VAL A 614 -25.43 -31.97 -35.92
C VAL A 614 -26.04 -32.11 -34.53
N VAL A 615 -27.36 -32.00 -34.44
CA VAL A 615 -28.16 -32.45 -33.31
C VAL A 615 -28.56 -33.91 -33.53
N VAL A 616 -28.17 -34.79 -32.63
CA VAL A 616 -28.45 -36.24 -32.71
C VAL A 616 -29.52 -36.58 -31.68
N ASP A 617 -30.65 -37.05 -32.15
CA ASP A 617 -31.81 -37.48 -31.38
C ASP A 617 -32.15 -38.94 -31.74
N GLY A 618 -31.62 -39.89 -30.95
CA GLY A 618 -31.68 -41.30 -31.29
C GLY A 618 -30.98 -41.61 -32.61
N TYR A 619 -31.74 -42.02 -33.61
CA TYR A 619 -31.25 -42.28 -34.98
C TYR A 619 -31.42 -41.10 -35.94
N LYS A 620 -31.92 -39.94 -35.47
CA LYS A 620 -32.13 -38.74 -36.27
C LYS A 620 -30.98 -37.81 -36.16
N TYR A 621 -30.56 -37.27 -37.32
CA TYR A 621 -29.49 -36.29 -37.45
C TYR A 621 -30.07 -35.00 -38.02
N PHE A 622 -29.94 -33.92 -37.32
CA PHE A 622 -30.35 -32.60 -37.79
C PHE A 622 -29.11 -31.71 -37.93
N HIS A 623 -28.75 -31.41 -39.17
CA HIS A 623 -27.60 -30.55 -39.49
C HIS A 623 -27.99 -29.11 -39.24
N LEU A 624 -27.13 -28.40 -38.51
CA LEU A 624 -27.30 -26.97 -38.25
C LEU A 624 -26.80 -26.16 -39.45
N ALA A 625 -27.47 -25.04 -39.72
CA ALA A 625 -26.99 -24.06 -40.70
C ALA A 625 -25.70 -23.43 -40.21
N LYS A 626 -24.76 -23.11 -41.12
CA LYS A 626 -23.47 -22.54 -40.81
C LYS A 626 -23.34 -21.12 -41.38
N GLU A 627 -22.92 -20.18 -40.55
CA GLU A 627 -22.55 -18.82 -40.96
C GLU A 627 -21.24 -18.43 -40.25
N GLY A 628 -20.13 -18.36 -41.01
CA GLY A 628 -18.80 -18.22 -40.44
C GLY A 628 -18.46 -19.41 -39.53
N ASN A 629 -18.14 -19.15 -38.27
CA ASN A 629 -17.86 -20.15 -37.25
C ASN A 629 -19.09 -20.46 -36.38
N VAL A 630 -20.30 -19.93 -36.73
CA VAL A 630 -21.51 -20.08 -35.94
C VAL A 630 -22.42 -21.10 -36.63
N PHE A 631 -22.85 -22.10 -35.88
CA PHE A 631 -23.84 -23.11 -36.30
C PHE A 631 -25.16 -22.86 -35.57
N TYR A 632 -26.29 -22.88 -36.31
CA TYR A 632 -27.61 -22.62 -35.73
C TYR A 632 -28.75 -23.35 -36.42
N GLY A 633 -29.82 -23.57 -35.67
CA GLY A 633 -31.05 -24.19 -36.23
C GLY A 633 -32.09 -24.48 -35.17
N GLU A 634 -33.35 -24.63 -35.61
CA GLU A 634 -34.46 -25.02 -34.73
C GLU A 634 -34.72 -26.51 -34.86
N TYR A 635 -34.77 -27.21 -33.76
CA TYR A 635 -35.08 -28.64 -33.74
C TYR A 635 -36.13 -28.96 -32.67
N THR A 636 -37.13 -29.76 -33.03
CA THR A 636 -38.15 -30.29 -32.11
C THR A 636 -37.68 -31.64 -31.58
N ILE A 637 -37.53 -31.78 -30.26
CA ILE A 637 -37.12 -33.04 -29.64
C ILE A 637 -38.21 -34.12 -29.86
N VAL A 638 -37.82 -35.22 -30.45
CA VAL A 638 -38.75 -36.33 -30.75
C VAL A 638 -38.48 -37.59 -29.92
N GLY A 639 -37.28 -37.72 -29.37
CA GLY A 639 -36.95 -38.80 -28.46
C GLY A 639 -37.78 -38.72 -27.18
N SER A 640 -38.31 -39.87 -26.73
CA SER A 640 -39.09 -39.95 -25.47
C SER A 640 -38.24 -40.34 -24.27
N SER A 641 -37.02 -40.76 -24.50
CA SER A 641 -36.00 -41.06 -23.48
C SER A 641 -34.63 -41.17 -24.13
N GLY A 642 -33.61 -40.82 -23.41
CA GLY A 642 -32.24 -40.88 -23.88
C GLY A 642 -31.53 -39.52 -23.85
N ASP A 643 -30.43 -39.47 -24.55
CA ASP A 643 -29.55 -38.27 -24.56
C ASP A 643 -29.62 -37.62 -25.95
N ILE A 644 -29.82 -36.31 -25.98
CA ILE A 644 -29.61 -35.49 -27.18
C ILE A 644 -28.15 -35.06 -27.20
N LYS A 645 -27.51 -35.26 -28.35
CA LYS A 645 -26.11 -34.92 -28.54
C LYS A 645 -25.98 -33.77 -29.54
N LEU A 646 -25.26 -32.73 -29.17
CA LEU A 646 -24.75 -31.74 -30.12
C LEU A 646 -23.33 -32.15 -30.46
N SER A 647 -23.09 -32.51 -31.71
CA SER A 647 -21.87 -33.20 -32.14
C SER A 647 -21.26 -32.57 -33.40
N LYS A 648 -19.96 -32.55 -33.48
CA LYS A 648 -19.24 -32.36 -34.75
C LYS A 648 -19.46 -33.61 -35.58
N TYR A 649 -19.79 -33.46 -36.87
CA TYR A 649 -19.85 -34.54 -37.83
C TYR A 649 -18.75 -34.34 -38.88
N ASP A 650 -17.89 -35.33 -39.03
CA ASP A 650 -16.88 -35.35 -40.09
C ASP A 650 -17.46 -36.05 -41.32
N ILE A 651 -17.66 -35.27 -42.38
CA ILE A 651 -18.28 -35.75 -43.61
C ILE A 651 -17.42 -36.84 -44.30
N THR A 652 -16.11 -36.74 -44.13
CA THR A 652 -15.14 -37.66 -44.81
C THR A 652 -15.02 -38.99 -44.11
N SER A 653 -14.80 -38.98 -42.78
CA SER A 653 -14.62 -40.19 -41.98
C SER A 653 -15.96 -40.78 -41.50
N LYS A 654 -17.06 -40.01 -41.57
CA LYS A 654 -18.37 -40.31 -41.01
C LYS A 654 -18.35 -40.46 -39.47
N GLU A 655 -17.33 -39.93 -38.82
CA GLU A 655 -17.19 -39.97 -37.38
C GLU A 655 -17.89 -38.81 -36.70
N MET A 656 -18.37 -39.06 -35.48
CA MET A 656 -19.00 -38.06 -34.66
C MET A 656 -18.21 -37.82 -33.37
N THR A 657 -18.02 -36.56 -33.07
CA THR A 657 -17.44 -36.16 -31.78
C THR A 657 -18.47 -35.35 -31.00
N ILE A 658 -18.85 -35.87 -29.83
CA ILE A 658 -19.85 -35.22 -28.97
C ILE A 658 -19.24 -33.97 -28.35
N PHE A 659 -19.95 -32.84 -28.45
CA PHE A 659 -19.57 -31.56 -27.79
C PHE A 659 -20.40 -31.34 -26.54
N TYR A 660 -21.71 -31.50 -26.66
CA TYR A 660 -22.65 -31.34 -25.56
C TYR A 660 -23.66 -32.46 -25.49
N LEU A 661 -24.00 -32.84 -24.26
CA LEU A 661 -24.96 -33.89 -23.98
C LEU A 661 -26.11 -33.31 -23.13
N TYR A 662 -27.33 -33.48 -23.63
CA TYR A 662 -28.56 -33.08 -22.94
C TYR A 662 -29.33 -34.31 -22.52
N LYS A 663 -30.01 -34.25 -21.39
CA LYS A 663 -30.98 -35.23 -20.94
C LYS A 663 -32.38 -34.88 -21.49
N VAL A 664 -33.23 -35.87 -21.71
CA VAL A 664 -34.60 -35.66 -22.15
C VAL A 664 -35.56 -35.97 -21.02
N SER A 665 -36.56 -35.10 -20.81
CA SER A 665 -37.66 -35.25 -19.87
C SER A 665 -39.00 -35.37 -20.56
#